data_f47c4f931f543baaf742a97a1d1e2e50
#
_entry.id   f47c4f931f543baaf742a97a1d1e2e50
#
_cell.length_a   1.000
_cell.length_b   1.000
_cell.length_c   1.000
_cell.angle_alpha   90.00
_cell.angle_beta   90.00
_cell.angle_gamma   90.00
#
_symmetry.space_group_name_H-M   'P 1'
#
loop_
_entity.id
_entity.type
_entity.pdbx_description
1 polymer ?
#
loop_
_entity_poly.entity_id
_entity_poly.type
_entity_poly.pdbx_seq_one_letter_code
_entity_poly.pdbx_strand_id
1 'polypeptide(L)'
;MFTNQNFKSLKWYLLVAFLLVNIVGIAQERKVTGKVTSSEDLLGLPGANVYVKGSSVGGSADMDGNYSVFVSEKNAVLVFNYVGYQTVEVPVGNKTVINISLKPDTKNLDEVIVVGYGTRKKSDITGSVSSVTAKELTAYPTLNAEQALQGRAAGVSVQSNNGGEPGAPVKIRVRGGTSINASGDALIVVDGFAGVSMPAPQDIASIEVLKDASATAIYGSRGSNGVIMVTTKKGKPGKPVIEFSNSTSVQSVNNKLDLLDGPQFVAYRKSFTTHTDGGANTDWQDVIYREGMISNTSLSFSGGSDKIRYYVSGNYFNQNGVVINSGIDKYTIVSNVEADLTDKFKVGLNMFQSKQNKQGIISQTGAGGTGAAGVIAAAYRFMPDKGIYNADGTYTTTAPIGDDIDNPYATAMDNILETLSTVNRSNFFASYQITKDLNFKTTLGLTDNNSQTGRYIPSTLIAGKNVKGEASINNTKFSSFLTENYLTFKREIIDKGILTVLGGYSYQKNKNDRAYAASRGFLTNSNSYHNLGAGTVYLKPESSLSETELISAFGRLNFDYDDKYLFTFTARRDGSSSFSENYKYGTFPSGAIGWNVSKENFLKDSKTVSNLKLRASYGATGNPSIDAYSTLSKFSEVYDVSGDVIVNAVQLTAINNPNLKWETSYQQDYGIDLGLFDNRISVTADYYKTITKDLLFNRPLPGISGIASQLQNVGELENKGWELGINTKNFIGADFTWSTNFNISSNKNKILKLADNKDLLINSAPGHFLATESQILRVGQPVGSFFGFVYDGVIQQGEAVLPGNFETIAGGEKFKDVNGDGKLDSNDKTIIGNPNPDFIFGLNNDFTYKNIDLNIFFQGSEGNQILNYTLMELASGNNNATTEVLDAWTPTNTDTNVPINAARTKRITSRFVYDASYIRLKNVSIGYSLDDNVVSKIGLSKVRFYISAQNLWTITKYPGSDPEVNYLNDNNSRSNTNLGLDYGSYPNVRTFTFGFNLKF
;
A
#
# COMPACT_ATOMS: atom_id res chain seq x y z
N MET A 1 -38.13 97.35 36.18
CA MET A 1 -37.88 97.76 34.81
C MET A 1 -36.40 98.00 34.58
N PHE A 2 -35.74 97.07 34.13
CA PHE A 2 -34.45 97.11 33.46
C PHE A 2 -34.15 95.68 33.04
N THR A 3 -34.43 95.37 32.01
CA THR A 3 -34.12 94.96 30.62
C THR A 3 -33.07 93.93 30.44
N ASN A 4 -33.57 92.84 29.96
CA ASN A 4 -33.09 91.59 29.44
C ASN A 4 -32.25 91.76 28.11
N GLN A 5 -31.12 92.43 28.05
CA GLN A 5 -30.33 92.56 26.80
C GLN A 5 -28.86 92.02 26.88
N ASN A 6 -28.34 91.78 28.08
CA ASN A 6 -26.95 91.40 28.21
C ASN A 6 -26.70 89.85 28.29
N PHE A 7 -27.81 89.08 28.25
CA PHE A 7 -27.63 87.57 28.27
C PHE A 7 -27.64 86.89 26.88
N LYS A 8 -27.99 87.59 25.81
CA LYS A 8 -27.97 87.07 24.45
C LYS A 8 -26.58 87.10 23.78
N SER A 9 -25.79 88.09 24.10
CA SER A 9 -24.45 88.24 23.55
C SER A 9 -23.47 87.25 24.16
N LEU A 10 -23.56 86.92 25.44
CA LEU A 10 -22.68 85.96 26.11
C LEU A 10 -22.92 84.50 25.63
N LYS A 11 -24.18 84.19 25.28
CA LYS A 11 -24.47 82.81 24.66
C LYS A 11 -23.93 82.68 23.26
N TRP A 12 -23.88 83.77 22.51
CA TRP A 12 -23.29 83.73 21.15
C TRP A 12 -21.72 83.60 21.19
N TYR A 13 -21.11 84.33 22.14
CA TYR A 13 -19.67 84.20 22.31
C TYR A 13 -19.25 82.81 22.87
N LEU A 14 -20.00 82.18 23.74
CA LEU A 14 -19.83 80.83 24.21
C LEU A 14 -20.12 79.80 23.12
N LEU A 15 -21.11 80.01 22.25
CA LEU A 15 -21.41 79.14 21.11
C LEU A 15 -20.36 79.25 20.03
N VAL A 16 -19.80 80.42 19.76
CA VAL A 16 -18.69 80.63 18.82
C VAL A 16 -17.36 80.07 19.40
N ALA A 17 -17.12 80.23 20.71
CA ALA A 17 -15.97 79.63 21.38
C ALA A 17 -16.11 78.08 21.43
N PHE A 18 -17.28 77.46 21.57
CA PHE A 18 -17.55 76.07 21.51
C PHE A 18 -17.42 75.48 20.10
N LEU A 19 -17.77 76.24 19.07
CA LEU A 19 -17.54 75.93 17.66
C LEU A 19 -16.04 75.99 17.25
N LEU A 20 -15.31 76.98 17.81
CA LEU A 20 -13.82 77.08 17.52
C LEU A 20 -12.97 76.08 18.25
N VAL A 21 -13.42 75.51 19.39
CA VAL A 21 -12.73 74.42 20.07
C VAL A 21 -12.89 73.04 19.36
N ASN A 22 -13.92 72.88 18.49
CA ASN A 22 -14.08 71.65 17.72
C ASN A 22 -13.35 71.63 16.38
N ILE A 23 -12.49 72.61 16.03
CA ILE A 23 -11.73 72.66 14.78
C ILE A 23 -10.28 72.23 14.98
N VAL A 24 -9.88 71.85 16.20
CA VAL A 24 -8.48 71.37 16.47
C VAL A 24 -8.58 69.90 16.75
N GLY A 25 -8.44 69.04 15.69
CA GLY A 25 -8.27 67.66 15.86
C GLY A 25 -8.82 66.70 14.76
N ILE A 26 -9.02 67.14 13.53
CA ILE A 26 -9.12 66.15 12.42
C ILE A 26 -7.71 65.71 12.04
N ALA A 27 -7.21 64.70 12.71
CA ALA A 27 -6.11 63.96 12.19
C ALA A 27 -6.54 63.40 10.81
N GLN A 28 -5.85 63.82 9.75
CA GLN A 28 -6.14 63.42 8.38
C GLN A 28 -5.88 61.96 8.23
N GLU A 29 -6.89 61.12 8.45
CA GLU A 29 -6.79 59.68 8.22
C GLU A 29 -6.48 59.39 6.75
N ARG A 30 -5.39 58.75 6.51
CA ARG A 30 -4.96 58.36 5.18
C ARG A 30 -5.32 56.92 4.92
N LYS A 31 -6.05 56.66 3.84
CA LYS A 31 -6.38 55.32 3.39
C LYS A 31 -5.21 54.69 2.70
N VAL A 32 -4.74 53.57 3.24
CA VAL A 32 -3.70 52.70 2.63
C VAL A 32 -4.37 51.44 2.08
N THR A 33 -4.13 51.11 0.82
CA THR A 33 -4.69 49.95 0.13
C THR A 33 -3.56 49.09 -0.41
N GLY A 34 -3.88 47.87 -0.85
CA GLY A 34 -2.92 46.99 -1.48
C GLY A 34 -3.44 45.58 -1.56
N LYS A 35 -2.58 44.68 -1.98
CA LYS A 35 -2.89 43.24 -2.12
C LYS A 35 -1.93 42.40 -1.30
N VAL A 36 -2.48 41.43 -0.56
CA VAL A 36 -1.74 40.40 0.15
C VAL A 36 -1.78 39.12 -0.67
N THR A 37 -0.61 38.58 -1.07
CA THR A 37 -0.52 37.36 -1.89
C THR A 37 0.36 36.33 -1.22
N SER A 38 0.21 35.08 -1.60
CA SER A 38 1.18 34.01 -1.27
C SER A 38 2.42 34.11 -2.16
N SER A 39 3.60 33.85 -1.61
CA SER A 39 4.84 33.78 -2.40
C SER A 39 5.02 32.45 -3.17
N GLU A 40 4.15 31.45 -2.91
CA GLU A 40 4.25 30.15 -3.58
C GLU A 40 3.45 30.11 -4.90
N ASP A 41 2.26 30.71 -4.92
CA ASP A 41 1.34 30.63 -6.06
C ASP A 41 0.83 32.00 -6.52
N LEU A 42 1.29 33.11 -5.90
CA LEU A 42 0.93 34.50 -6.15
C LEU A 42 -0.59 34.79 -6.05
N LEU A 43 -1.38 33.84 -5.53
CA LEU A 43 -2.79 34.02 -5.31
C LEU A 43 -3.03 34.98 -4.14
N GLY A 44 -4.10 35.76 -4.23
CA GLY A 44 -4.56 36.59 -3.12
C GLY A 44 -4.84 35.75 -1.89
N LEU A 45 -4.51 36.22 -0.68
CA LEU A 45 -4.75 35.53 0.58
C LEU A 45 -6.03 36.11 1.23
N PRO A 46 -7.21 35.50 1.00
CA PRO A 46 -8.47 35.95 1.56
C PRO A 46 -8.46 35.88 3.08
N GLY A 47 -8.94 36.92 3.76
CA GLY A 47 -8.96 36.90 5.21
C GLY A 47 -7.62 37.19 5.89
N ALA A 48 -6.56 37.55 5.13
CA ALA A 48 -5.31 38.00 5.73
C ALA A 48 -5.54 39.23 6.59
N ASN A 49 -5.13 39.21 7.85
CA ASN A 49 -5.30 40.32 8.79
C ASN A 49 -4.24 41.41 8.51
N VAL A 50 -4.70 42.63 8.33
CA VAL A 50 -3.84 43.77 8.12
C VAL A 50 -4.22 44.82 9.17
N TYR A 51 -3.30 45.14 10.09
CA TYR A 51 -3.60 46.08 11.18
C TYR A 51 -2.40 46.98 11.48
N VAL A 52 -2.66 48.13 12.08
CA VAL A 52 -1.64 49.05 12.51
C VAL A 52 -1.04 48.55 13.84
N LYS A 53 0.29 48.41 13.87
CA LYS A 53 1.05 47.90 15.06
C LYS A 53 0.74 48.74 16.29
N GLY A 54 0.32 48.08 17.38
CA GLY A 54 -0.05 48.77 18.63
C GLY A 54 -1.41 49.43 18.66
N SER A 55 -2.27 49.23 17.65
CA SER A 55 -3.62 49.81 17.53
C SER A 55 -4.66 48.75 17.24
N SER A 56 -5.92 49.02 17.54
CA SER A 56 -7.06 48.20 17.15
C SER A 56 -7.56 48.50 15.71
N VAL A 57 -6.88 49.43 15.00
CA VAL A 57 -7.24 49.79 13.63
C VAL A 57 -6.68 48.76 12.66
N GLY A 58 -7.58 48.10 11.91
CA GLY A 58 -7.19 47.10 10.93
C GLY A 58 -8.39 46.55 10.16
N GLY A 59 -8.16 45.62 9.26
CA GLY A 59 -9.17 44.93 8.46
C GLY A 59 -8.63 43.61 7.92
N SER A 60 -9.51 42.79 7.36
CA SER A 60 -9.17 41.56 6.65
C SER A 60 -9.15 41.84 5.14
N ALA A 61 -8.28 41.14 4.43
CA ALA A 61 -8.22 41.13 2.97
C ALA A 61 -9.48 40.46 2.38
N ASP A 62 -9.95 40.97 1.26
CA ASP A 62 -11.10 40.41 0.53
C ASP A 62 -10.76 39.08 -0.17
N MET A 63 -11.69 38.55 -0.95
CA MET A 63 -11.55 37.28 -1.66
C MET A 63 -10.40 37.26 -2.69
N ASP A 64 -9.96 38.42 -3.16
CA ASP A 64 -8.86 38.62 -4.09
C ASP A 64 -7.55 38.98 -3.37
N GLY A 65 -7.58 39.05 -2.03
CA GLY A 65 -6.43 39.45 -1.22
C GLY A 65 -6.27 40.98 -1.08
N ASN A 66 -7.19 41.80 -1.60
CA ASN A 66 -7.10 43.26 -1.49
C ASN A 66 -7.54 43.70 -0.09
N TYR A 67 -6.81 44.70 0.44
CA TYR A 67 -7.10 45.24 1.76
C TYR A 67 -7.17 46.78 1.74
N SER A 68 -7.80 47.32 2.75
CA SER A 68 -7.90 48.76 2.96
C SER A 68 -7.87 49.05 4.45
N VAL A 69 -6.92 49.88 4.89
CA VAL A 69 -6.75 50.27 6.29
C VAL A 69 -6.56 51.78 6.39
N PHE A 70 -7.21 52.43 7.34
CA PHE A 70 -7.02 53.84 7.64
C PHE A 70 -5.87 54.04 8.62
N VAL A 71 -4.95 54.94 8.32
CA VAL A 71 -3.75 55.19 9.13
C VAL A 71 -3.69 56.66 9.50
N SER A 72 -3.63 56.94 10.78
CA SER A 72 -3.64 58.30 11.33
C SER A 72 -2.21 58.84 11.59
N GLU A 73 -1.20 57.96 11.70
CA GLU A 73 0.16 58.36 12.08
C GLU A 73 1.16 58.24 10.89
N LYS A 74 2.06 59.22 10.77
CA LYS A 74 3.06 59.26 9.71
C LYS A 74 4.07 58.09 9.78
N ASN A 75 4.36 57.61 10.97
CA ASN A 75 5.29 56.50 11.24
C ASN A 75 4.62 55.16 11.53
N ALA A 76 3.35 55.00 11.13
CA ALA A 76 2.63 53.75 11.34
C ALA A 76 3.31 52.58 10.61
N VAL A 77 3.27 51.44 11.26
CA VAL A 77 3.73 50.14 10.72
C VAL A 77 2.51 49.29 10.52
N LEU A 78 2.27 48.78 9.29
CA LEU A 78 1.27 47.77 9.02
C LEU A 78 1.82 46.41 9.30
N VAL A 79 1.07 45.61 10.05
CA VAL A 79 1.36 44.20 10.32
C VAL A 79 0.45 43.34 9.45
N PHE A 80 1.05 42.49 8.64
CA PHE A 80 0.36 41.53 7.77
C PHE A 80 0.51 40.14 8.40
N ASN A 81 -0.62 39.54 8.75
CA ASN A 81 -0.65 38.23 9.38
C ASN A 81 -1.70 37.32 8.70
N TYR A 82 -1.32 36.13 8.38
CA TYR A 82 -2.21 35.10 7.86
C TYR A 82 -1.80 33.71 8.39
N VAL A 83 -2.78 32.87 8.69
CA VAL A 83 -2.51 31.52 9.24
C VAL A 83 -1.66 30.70 8.28
N GLY A 84 -0.52 30.22 8.74
CA GLY A 84 0.43 29.45 7.92
C GLY A 84 1.46 30.28 7.17
N TYR A 85 1.50 31.62 7.39
CA TYR A 85 2.46 32.51 6.73
C TYR A 85 3.25 33.33 7.76
N GLN A 86 4.47 33.74 7.39
CA GLN A 86 5.31 34.61 8.21
C GLN A 86 4.65 35.97 8.34
N THR A 87 4.52 36.45 9.58
CA THR A 87 4.06 37.83 9.85
C THR A 87 5.11 38.81 9.30
N VAL A 88 4.65 39.75 8.50
CA VAL A 88 5.51 40.78 7.90
C VAL A 88 5.08 42.16 8.41
N GLU A 89 6.02 42.97 8.88
CA GLU A 89 5.84 44.34 9.30
C GLU A 89 6.39 45.28 8.24
N VAL A 90 5.55 46.25 7.78
CA VAL A 90 5.94 47.19 6.73
C VAL A 90 5.67 48.63 7.22
N PRO A 91 6.68 49.49 7.30
CA PRO A 91 6.49 50.90 7.60
C PRO A 91 5.73 51.58 6.44
N VAL A 92 4.66 52.27 6.75
CA VAL A 92 3.79 52.92 5.79
C VAL A 92 4.51 54.14 5.12
N GLY A 93 5.21 54.97 5.89
CA GLY A 93 5.85 56.15 5.38
C GLY A 93 4.89 57.06 4.59
N ASN A 94 5.18 57.41 3.35
CA ASN A 94 4.35 58.19 2.45
C ASN A 94 3.53 57.33 1.45
N LYS A 95 3.57 55.98 1.56
CA LYS A 95 2.90 55.08 0.62
C LYS A 95 1.38 55.04 0.85
N THR A 96 0.62 55.09 -0.23
CA THR A 96 -0.85 54.89 -0.24
C THR A 96 -1.24 53.51 -0.77
N VAL A 97 -0.31 52.80 -1.44
CA VAL A 97 -0.47 51.43 -1.92
C VAL A 97 0.71 50.59 -1.45
N ILE A 98 0.43 49.48 -0.74
CA ILE A 98 1.46 48.52 -0.28
C ILE A 98 1.00 47.11 -0.65
N ASN A 99 1.62 46.52 -1.65
CA ASN A 99 1.44 45.11 -2.01
C ASN A 99 2.52 44.28 -1.28
N ILE A 100 2.09 43.15 -0.72
CA ILE A 100 2.97 42.27 0.03
C ILE A 100 2.73 40.82 -0.38
N SER A 101 3.84 40.11 -0.58
CA SER A 101 3.80 38.65 -0.77
C SER A 101 4.31 37.99 0.50
N LEU A 102 3.42 37.24 1.18
CA LEU A 102 3.75 36.54 2.40
C LEU A 102 4.40 35.21 2.06
N LYS A 103 5.50 34.90 2.73
CA LYS A 103 6.15 33.61 2.62
C LYS A 103 5.49 32.64 3.59
N PRO A 104 5.25 31.38 3.22
CA PRO A 104 4.82 30.35 4.17
C PRO A 104 5.76 30.32 5.38
N ASP A 105 5.18 30.23 6.56
CA ASP A 105 5.96 30.10 7.79
C ASP A 105 6.42 28.66 7.97
N THR A 106 7.54 28.33 7.33
CA THR A 106 8.19 27.02 7.47
C THR A 106 8.79 26.79 8.86
N LYS A 107 8.83 27.81 9.71
CA LYS A 107 9.37 27.70 11.08
C LYS A 107 8.32 27.26 12.11
N ASN A 108 7.00 27.45 11.85
CA ASN A 108 5.93 27.24 12.82
C ASN A 108 4.65 26.61 12.25
N LEU A 109 4.68 25.95 11.09
CA LEU A 109 3.63 25.00 10.77
C LEU A 109 3.84 23.79 11.70
N ASP A 110 3.19 23.82 12.87
CA ASP A 110 2.84 22.63 13.58
C ASP A 110 2.03 21.77 12.59
N GLU A 111 2.69 20.86 11.89
CA GLU A 111 2.08 19.93 10.94
C GLU A 111 0.92 19.25 11.65
N VAL A 112 -0.31 19.58 11.25
CA VAL A 112 -1.52 19.01 11.84
C VAL A 112 -1.81 17.73 11.05
N ILE A 113 -1.71 16.62 11.73
CA ILE A 113 -2.00 15.32 11.13
C ILE A 113 -3.29 14.73 11.68
N VAL A 114 -3.94 13.89 10.88
CA VAL A 114 -5.13 13.15 11.29
C VAL A 114 -4.69 11.91 12.07
N VAL A 115 -5.16 11.76 13.30
CA VAL A 115 -4.86 10.59 14.14
C VAL A 115 -6.15 10.07 14.76
N GLY A 116 -6.60 8.92 14.27
CA GLY A 116 -7.85 8.32 14.73
C GLY A 116 -9.06 9.23 14.45
N TYR A 117 -9.85 9.53 15.45
CA TYR A 117 -11.06 10.33 15.33
C TYR A 117 -10.85 11.84 15.52
N GLY A 118 -9.64 12.36 15.31
CA GLY A 118 -9.35 13.79 15.46
C GLY A 118 -8.07 14.22 14.74
N THR A 119 -7.85 15.52 14.73
CA THR A 119 -6.61 16.14 14.23
C THR A 119 -5.74 16.55 15.40
N ARG A 120 -4.41 16.39 15.29
CA ARG A 120 -3.43 16.81 16.29
C ARG A 120 -2.22 17.43 15.62
N LYS A 121 -1.55 18.31 16.36
CA LYS A 121 -0.21 18.73 15.96
C LYS A 121 0.72 17.53 16.05
N LYS A 122 1.64 17.38 15.12
CA LYS A 122 2.65 16.31 15.10
C LYS A 122 3.51 16.33 16.37
N SER A 123 3.75 17.54 16.91
CA SER A 123 4.42 17.75 18.19
C SER A 123 3.76 17.04 19.38
N ASP A 124 2.41 16.94 19.35
CA ASP A 124 1.60 16.47 20.48
C ASP A 124 1.30 14.97 20.41
N ILE A 125 1.80 14.28 19.39
CA ILE A 125 1.57 12.85 19.21
C ILE A 125 2.59 12.07 20.05
N THR A 126 2.08 11.15 20.85
CA THR A 126 2.88 10.26 21.69
C THR A 126 3.28 8.95 21.03
N GLY A 127 2.63 8.60 19.89
CA GLY A 127 2.88 7.38 19.13
C GLY A 127 3.86 7.56 17.97
N SER A 128 4.32 6.41 17.41
CA SER A 128 5.15 6.39 16.21
C SER A 128 4.30 6.58 14.94
N VAL A 129 4.50 7.67 14.21
CA VAL A 129 3.77 8.02 12.99
C VAL A 129 4.73 8.49 11.90
N SER A 130 4.60 7.92 10.70
CA SER A 130 5.30 8.40 9.50
C SER A 130 4.32 9.08 8.55
N SER A 131 4.69 10.21 7.99
CA SER A 131 3.87 10.98 7.03
C SER A 131 4.50 10.94 5.64
N VAL A 132 3.67 10.74 4.60
CA VAL A 132 4.06 10.83 3.18
C VAL A 132 3.17 11.87 2.52
N THR A 133 3.77 12.82 1.83
CA THR A 133 3.09 13.99 1.25
C THR A 133 2.54 13.73 -0.14
N ALA A 134 1.56 14.53 -0.59
CA ALA A 134 1.03 14.48 -1.96
C ALA A 134 2.14 14.60 -3.02
N LYS A 135 3.17 15.44 -2.80
CA LYS A 135 4.30 15.61 -3.72
C LYS A 135 5.07 14.30 -3.92
N GLU A 136 5.32 13.58 -2.83
CA GLU A 136 6.01 12.29 -2.88
C GLU A 136 5.18 11.21 -3.57
N LEU A 137 3.86 11.19 -3.33
CA LEU A 137 2.93 10.22 -3.91
C LEU A 137 2.74 10.41 -5.43
N THR A 138 2.84 11.66 -5.91
CA THR A 138 2.63 12.00 -7.33
C THR A 138 3.94 12.19 -8.10
N ALA A 139 5.08 11.79 -7.52
CA ALA A 139 6.40 11.92 -8.16
C ALA A 139 6.50 11.14 -9.49
N TYR A 140 5.66 10.11 -9.65
CA TYR A 140 5.51 9.33 -10.89
C TYR A 140 4.08 8.77 -11.00
N PRO A 141 3.57 8.52 -12.22
CA PRO A 141 2.24 7.94 -12.41
C PRO A 141 2.22 6.48 -11.95
N THR A 142 1.25 6.17 -11.10
CA THR A 142 0.96 4.80 -10.64
C THR A 142 -0.54 4.60 -10.53
N LEU A 143 -1.01 3.37 -10.76
CA LEU A 143 -2.41 3.00 -10.60
C LEU A 143 -2.85 3.07 -9.13
N ASN A 144 -1.98 2.62 -8.23
CA ASN A 144 -2.29 2.41 -6.82
C ASN A 144 -1.39 3.30 -5.95
N ALA A 145 -2.00 4.01 -5.00
CA ALA A 145 -1.28 4.82 -4.02
C ALA A 145 -0.41 3.95 -3.08
N GLU A 146 -0.78 2.69 -2.90
CA GLU A 146 -0.03 1.69 -2.15
C GLU A 146 1.39 1.50 -2.71
N GLN A 147 1.55 1.44 -4.03
CA GLN A 147 2.85 1.35 -4.68
C GLN A 147 3.70 2.61 -4.47
N ALA A 148 3.06 3.77 -4.38
CA ALA A 148 3.76 5.04 -4.14
C ALA A 148 4.34 5.15 -2.72
N LEU A 149 3.88 4.33 -1.76
CA LEU A 149 4.42 4.27 -0.38
C LEU A 149 5.73 3.49 -0.28
N GLN A 150 6.05 2.66 -1.28
CA GLN A 150 7.21 1.76 -1.23
C GLN A 150 8.52 2.53 -1.02
N GLY A 151 9.27 2.18 0.04
CA GLY A 151 10.56 2.80 0.39
C GLY A 151 10.47 4.24 0.92
N ARG A 152 9.24 4.80 1.17
CA ARG A 152 9.07 6.18 1.64
C ARG A 152 8.81 6.32 3.13
N ALA A 153 8.43 5.24 3.81
CA ALA A 153 8.17 5.22 5.25
C ALA A 153 8.96 4.09 5.92
N ALA A 154 9.75 4.41 6.95
CA ALA A 154 10.47 3.40 7.73
C ALA A 154 9.50 2.40 8.36
N GLY A 155 9.85 1.11 8.38
CA GLY A 155 9.02 0.03 8.93
C GLY A 155 7.81 -0.37 8.08
N VAL A 156 7.68 0.17 6.87
CA VAL A 156 6.60 -0.16 5.92
C VAL A 156 7.18 -0.95 4.76
N SER A 157 6.76 -2.21 4.64
CA SER A 157 7.09 -3.06 3.50
C SER A 157 5.89 -3.10 2.56
N VAL A 158 6.12 -2.73 1.31
CA VAL A 158 5.12 -2.79 0.23
C VAL A 158 5.56 -3.86 -0.75
N GLN A 159 4.75 -4.90 -0.89
CA GLN A 159 5.03 -6.02 -1.79
C GLN A 159 4.07 -6.00 -2.96
N SER A 160 4.61 -5.86 -4.16
CA SER A 160 3.89 -6.09 -5.40
C SER A 160 4.16 -7.53 -5.83
N ASN A 161 3.19 -8.41 -5.63
CA ASN A 161 3.40 -9.85 -5.81
C ASN A 161 3.69 -10.27 -7.26
N ASN A 162 3.37 -9.44 -8.23
CA ASN A 162 3.43 -9.77 -9.64
C ASN A 162 3.97 -8.62 -10.49
N GLY A 163 4.98 -7.93 -9.99
CA GLY A 163 5.78 -6.95 -10.74
C GLY A 163 4.97 -5.89 -11.48
N GLY A 164 5.06 -5.90 -12.81
CA GLY A 164 4.40 -4.96 -13.71
C GLY A 164 3.01 -5.38 -14.20
N GLU A 165 2.40 -6.44 -13.67
CA GLU A 165 1.06 -6.88 -14.13
C GLU A 165 0.01 -5.79 -13.91
N PRO A 166 -0.77 -5.42 -14.95
CA PRO A 166 -1.84 -4.45 -14.81
C PRO A 166 -2.85 -4.84 -13.72
N GLY A 167 -3.04 -3.94 -12.74
CA GLY A 167 -3.99 -4.18 -11.64
C GLY A 167 -3.61 -5.28 -10.67
N ALA A 168 -2.34 -5.65 -10.58
CA ALA A 168 -1.85 -6.59 -9.56
C ALA A 168 -2.13 -6.09 -8.14
N PRO A 169 -2.52 -6.98 -7.21
CA PRO A 169 -2.74 -6.60 -5.82
C PRO A 169 -1.42 -6.22 -5.14
N VAL A 170 -1.49 -5.23 -4.28
CA VAL A 170 -0.36 -4.76 -3.46
C VAL A 170 -0.65 -5.09 -2.01
N LYS A 171 0.31 -5.67 -1.30
CA LYS A 171 0.25 -5.94 0.14
C LYS A 171 1.12 -4.94 0.88
N ILE A 172 0.56 -4.35 1.95
CA ILE A 172 1.29 -3.43 2.81
C ILE A 172 1.39 -4.04 4.20
N ARG A 173 2.60 -4.20 4.68
CA ARG A 173 2.89 -4.67 6.04
C ARG A 173 3.62 -3.60 6.82
N VAL A 174 3.18 -3.39 8.05
CA VAL A 174 3.83 -2.48 8.99
C VAL A 174 4.50 -3.30 10.07
N ARG A 175 5.83 -3.18 10.21
CA ARG A 175 6.64 -3.88 11.23
C ARG A 175 6.54 -5.41 11.17
N GLY A 176 6.36 -5.96 9.95
CA GLY A 176 6.22 -7.39 9.70
C GLY A 176 4.78 -7.90 9.84
N GLY A 177 4.60 -9.21 9.62
CA GLY A 177 3.30 -9.88 9.83
C GLY A 177 3.12 -10.28 11.29
N THR A 178 1.93 -10.05 11.85
CA THR A 178 1.60 -10.39 13.25
C THR A 178 0.85 -11.71 13.39
N SER A 179 0.44 -12.34 12.29
CA SER A 179 -0.30 -13.61 12.27
C SER A 179 0.28 -14.60 11.27
N ILE A 180 -0.05 -15.87 11.43
CA ILE A 180 0.29 -16.95 10.49
C ILE A 180 -0.85 -17.14 9.48
N ASN A 181 -2.09 -17.28 9.93
CA ASN A 181 -3.26 -17.58 9.08
C ASN A 181 -4.24 -16.41 8.89
N ALA A 182 -4.26 -15.43 9.83
CA ALA A 182 -5.08 -14.25 9.65
C ALA A 182 -4.37 -13.23 8.73
N SER A 183 -5.12 -12.26 8.17
CA SER A 183 -4.51 -11.22 7.33
C SER A 183 -3.44 -10.45 8.09
N GLY A 184 -2.29 -10.27 7.45
CA GLY A 184 -1.18 -9.43 7.92
C GLY A 184 -1.16 -8.02 7.32
N ASP A 185 -2.21 -7.65 6.55
CA ASP A 185 -2.26 -6.37 5.86
C ASP A 185 -2.67 -5.23 6.81
N ALA A 186 -2.06 -4.06 6.63
CA ALA A 186 -2.41 -2.86 7.39
C ALA A 186 -3.85 -2.39 7.09
N LEU A 187 -4.54 -1.86 8.09
CA LEU A 187 -5.86 -1.27 7.92
C LEU A 187 -5.76 0.06 7.16
N ILE A 188 -6.43 0.18 6.04
CA ILE A 188 -6.54 1.45 5.31
C ILE A 188 -7.78 2.20 5.80
N VAL A 189 -7.58 3.48 6.14
CA VAL A 189 -8.63 4.41 6.60
C VAL A 189 -8.59 5.65 5.72
N VAL A 190 -9.65 5.91 4.96
CA VAL A 190 -9.75 7.07 4.07
C VAL A 190 -10.75 8.07 4.64
N ASP A 191 -10.31 9.29 4.97
CA ASP A 191 -11.11 10.37 5.58
C ASP A 191 -11.90 9.92 6.84
N GLY A 192 -11.31 8.98 7.60
CA GLY A 192 -11.91 8.42 8.82
C GLY A 192 -12.71 7.13 8.62
N PHE A 193 -12.87 6.62 7.40
CA PHE A 193 -13.60 5.38 7.10
C PHE A 193 -12.65 4.21 6.88
N ALA A 194 -12.80 3.20 7.73
CA ALA A 194 -11.89 2.07 7.81
C ALA A 194 -12.30 0.90 6.90
N GLY A 195 -11.28 0.14 6.41
CA GLY A 195 -11.48 -1.09 5.63
C GLY A 195 -11.80 -0.83 4.15
N VAL A 196 -11.23 0.21 3.57
CA VAL A 196 -11.50 0.66 2.20
C VAL A 196 -10.20 0.74 1.38
N SER A 197 -10.30 0.62 0.04
CA SER A 197 -9.16 0.82 -0.87
C SER A 197 -8.76 2.29 -0.96
N MET A 198 -7.49 2.57 -1.24
CA MET A 198 -7.00 3.93 -1.43
C MET A 198 -7.57 4.56 -2.72
N PRO A 199 -7.81 5.89 -2.71
CA PRO A 199 -8.09 6.65 -3.93
C PRO A 199 -6.82 6.76 -4.81
N ALA A 200 -6.97 7.33 -6.01
CA ALA A 200 -5.84 7.59 -6.88
C ALA A 200 -4.84 8.57 -6.23
N PRO A 201 -3.52 8.45 -6.46
CA PRO A 201 -2.50 9.29 -5.82
C PRO A 201 -2.75 10.79 -5.95
N GLN A 202 -3.28 11.24 -7.08
CA GLN A 202 -3.58 12.64 -7.35
C GLN A 202 -4.71 13.22 -6.50
N ASP A 203 -5.57 12.37 -5.92
CA ASP A 203 -6.68 12.79 -5.03
C ASP A 203 -6.27 12.81 -3.56
N ILE A 204 -5.06 12.37 -3.24
CA ILE A 204 -4.55 12.27 -1.86
C ILE A 204 -3.81 13.56 -1.49
N ALA A 205 -4.10 14.08 -0.31
CA ALA A 205 -3.37 15.20 0.29
C ALA A 205 -2.19 14.73 1.14
N SER A 206 -2.39 13.67 1.94
CA SER A 206 -1.34 13.05 2.77
C SER A 206 -1.70 11.62 3.14
N ILE A 207 -0.67 10.84 3.48
CA ILE A 207 -0.82 9.52 4.09
C ILE A 207 -0.01 9.51 5.38
N GLU A 208 -0.67 9.14 6.49
CA GLU A 208 -0.04 8.92 7.78
C GLU A 208 -0.07 7.43 8.12
N VAL A 209 1.09 6.86 8.44
CA VAL A 209 1.21 5.45 8.85
C VAL A 209 1.37 5.40 10.38
N LEU A 210 0.34 4.87 11.05
CA LEU A 210 0.33 4.63 12.50
C LEU A 210 0.92 3.25 12.76
N LYS A 211 2.02 3.21 13.53
CA LYS A 211 2.84 1.98 13.64
C LYS A 211 2.82 1.36 15.03
N ASP A 212 2.50 2.11 16.06
CA ASP A 212 2.50 1.62 17.44
C ASP A 212 1.10 1.44 18.02
N ALA A 213 1.00 0.63 19.06
CA ALA A 213 -0.28 0.30 19.68
C ALA A 213 -1.00 1.53 20.26
N SER A 214 -0.31 2.58 20.71
CA SER A 214 -0.97 3.77 21.27
C SER A 214 -1.69 4.59 20.20
N ALA A 215 -1.13 4.65 19.00
CA ALA A 215 -1.74 5.30 17.85
C ALA A 215 -2.87 4.43 17.24
N THR A 216 -2.67 3.10 17.16
CA THR A 216 -3.60 2.18 16.49
C THR A 216 -4.71 1.62 17.38
N ALA A 217 -4.57 1.62 18.73
CA ALA A 217 -5.55 1.05 19.65
C ALA A 217 -6.95 1.67 19.56
N ILE A 218 -7.09 2.90 19.07
CA ILE A 218 -8.40 3.50 18.82
C ILE A 218 -9.18 2.77 17.72
N TYR A 219 -8.49 2.05 16.82
CA TYR A 219 -9.06 1.14 15.83
C TYR A 219 -9.22 -0.30 16.36
N GLY A 220 -8.72 -0.56 17.58
CA GLY A 220 -8.90 -1.78 18.34
C GLY A 220 -8.43 -3.02 17.63
N SER A 221 -9.34 -3.95 17.44
CA SER A 221 -9.07 -5.23 16.79
C SER A 221 -8.65 -5.13 15.33
N ARG A 222 -8.94 -4.03 14.66
CA ARG A 222 -8.55 -3.81 13.25
C ARG A 222 -7.15 -3.19 13.11
N GLY A 223 -6.52 -2.75 14.21
CA GLY A 223 -5.26 -2.00 14.22
C GLY A 223 -3.99 -2.81 14.45
N SER A 224 -4.06 -4.14 14.62
CA SER A 224 -2.91 -4.99 14.99
C SER A 224 -1.76 -4.98 13.99
N ASN A 225 -2.07 -4.83 12.71
CA ASN A 225 -1.09 -4.82 11.61
C ASN A 225 -0.67 -3.40 11.19
N GLY A 226 -0.94 -2.38 12.04
CA GLY A 226 -0.76 -0.97 11.69
C GLY A 226 -1.97 -0.38 10.98
N VAL A 227 -2.01 0.95 10.90
CA VAL A 227 -3.10 1.70 10.26
C VAL A 227 -2.52 2.74 9.30
N ILE A 228 -3.04 2.77 8.09
CA ILE A 228 -2.68 3.73 7.05
C ILE A 228 -3.84 4.72 6.91
N MET A 229 -3.62 5.91 7.41
CA MET A 229 -4.58 7.02 7.34
C MET A 229 -4.37 7.78 6.04
N VAL A 230 -5.38 7.84 5.20
CA VAL A 230 -5.36 8.57 3.94
C VAL A 230 -6.28 9.78 4.07
N THR A 231 -5.72 10.96 3.88
CA THR A 231 -6.48 12.20 3.81
C THR A 231 -6.60 12.62 2.34
N THR A 232 -7.82 12.78 1.85
CA THR A 232 -8.06 13.23 0.48
C THR A 232 -8.00 14.75 0.36
N LYS A 233 -7.78 15.24 -0.85
CA LYS A 233 -7.81 16.69 -1.14
C LYS A 233 -9.20 17.27 -0.84
N LYS A 234 -9.22 18.48 -0.28
CA LYS A 234 -10.42 19.22 0.07
C LYS A 234 -10.41 20.60 -0.57
N GLY A 235 -11.59 21.17 -0.78
CA GLY A 235 -11.71 22.54 -1.21
C GLY A 235 -11.22 23.53 -0.13
N LYS A 236 -10.75 24.69 -0.58
CA LYS A 236 -10.36 25.82 0.26
C LYS A 236 -11.26 27.01 -0.06
N PRO A 237 -11.56 27.88 0.90
CA PRO A 237 -12.20 29.17 0.59
C PRO A 237 -11.37 29.94 -0.43
N GLY A 238 -12.02 30.49 -1.46
CA GLY A 238 -11.35 31.26 -2.52
C GLY A 238 -11.94 30.98 -3.90
N LYS A 239 -11.28 31.55 -4.93
CA LYS A 239 -11.68 31.32 -6.32
C LYS A 239 -11.60 29.84 -6.66
N PRO A 240 -12.50 29.32 -7.52
CA PRO A 240 -12.39 27.96 -8.02
C PRO A 240 -11.05 27.74 -8.71
N VAL A 241 -10.42 26.63 -8.41
CA VAL A 241 -9.17 26.16 -9.04
C VAL A 241 -9.49 24.92 -9.85
N ILE A 242 -9.09 24.93 -11.10
CA ILE A 242 -9.18 23.79 -12.02
C ILE A 242 -7.77 23.28 -12.23
N GLU A 243 -7.55 21.98 -11.97
CA GLU A 243 -6.28 21.31 -12.26
C GLU A 243 -6.51 20.22 -13.29
N PHE A 244 -5.75 20.26 -14.39
CA PHE A 244 -5.72 19.23 -15.40
C PHE A 244 -4.33 18.62 -15.46
N SER A 245 -4.22 17.30 -15.45
CA SER A 245 -2.96 16.59 -15.62
C SER A 245 -3.12 15.44 -16.61
N ASN A 246 -2.09 15.27 -17.42
CA ASN A 246 -2.00 14.12 -18.32
C ASN A 246 -0.56 13.59 -18.29
N SER A 247 -0.44 12.27 -18.35
CA SER A 247 0.84 11.59 -18.53
C SER A 247 0.68 10.38 -19.42
N THR A 248 1.70 10.16 -20.24
CA THR A 248 1.84 8.97 -21.09
C THR A 248 3.15 8.31 -20.79
N SER A 249 3.13 6.98 -20.62
CA SER A 249 4.32 6.20 -20.32
C SER A 249 4.48 5.03 -21.27
N VAL A 250 5.73 4.70 -21.56
CA VAL A 250 6.11 3.49 -22.29
C VAL A 250 6.80 2.56 -21.28
N GLN A 251 6.41 1.30 -21.32
CA GLN A 251 6.93 0.25 -20.45
C GLN A 251 7.64 -0.83 -21.27
N SER A 252 8.77 -1.30 -20.79
CA SER A 252 9.47 -2.46 -21.35
C SER A 252 9.89 -3.42 -20.24
N VAL A 253 10.00 -4.71 -20.55
CA VAL A 253 10.52 -5.71 -19.62
C VAL A 253 11.94 -5.34 -19.23
N ASN A 254 12.23 -5.37 -17.93
CA ASN A 254 13.53 -4.93 -17.42
C ASN A 254 14.59 -6.02 -17.61
N ASN A 255 14.25 -7.28 -17.37
CA ASN A 255 15.15 -8.41 -17.45
C ASN A 255 14.41 -9.66 -17.98
N LYS A 256 15.03 -10.39 -18.89
CA LYS A 256 14.60 -11.68 -19.41
C LYS A 256 15.48 -12.79 -18.82
N LEU A 257 14.96 -14.01 -18.76
CA LEU A 257 15.78 -15.18 -18.42
C LEU A 257 16.64 -15.58 -19.62
N ASP A 258 17.90 -15.94 -19.34
CA ASP A 258 18.80 -16.51 -20.34
C ASP A 258 18.44 -17.98 -20.58
N LEU A 259 17.64 -18.24 -21.62
CA LEU A 259 17.16 -19.57 -22.01
C LEU A 259 17.94 -20.08 -23.21
N LEU A 260 17.92 -21.39 -23.41
CA LEU A 260 18.49 -22.03 -24.60
C LEU A 260 17.75 -21.58 -25.85
N ASP A 261 18.47 -21.28 -26.90
CA ASP A 261 17.94 -21.13 -28.26
C ASP A 261 17.65 -22.52 -28.90
N GLY A 262 17.04 -22.54 -30.10
CA GLY A 262 16.65 -23.77 -30.78
C GLY A 262 17.82 -24.74 -30.98
N PRO A 263 18.93 -24.36 -31.62
CA PRO A 263 20.13 -25.22 -31.76
C PRO A 263 20.73 -25.72 -30.45
N GLN A 264 20.84 -24.83 -29.44
CA GLN A 264 21.33 -25.18 -28.10
C GLN A 264 20.41 -26.17 -27.41
N PHE A 265 19.10 -25.98 -27.50
CA PHE A 265 18.10 -26.86 -26.94
C PHE A 265 18.17 -28.25 -27.58
N VAL A 266 18.25 -28.34 -28.91
CA VAL A 266 18.41 -29.63 -29.63
C VAL A 266 19.67 -30.35 -29.19
N ALA A 267 20.82 -29.66 -29.10
CA ALA A 267 22.07 -30.21 -28.63
C ALA A 267 21.95 -30.68 -27.16
N TYR A 268 21.38 -29.86 -26.29
CA TYR A 268 21.10 -30.20 -24.89
C TYR A 268 20.26 -31.47 -24.76
N ARG A 269 19.13 -31.54 -25.48
CA ARG A 269 18.26 -32.72 -25.42
C ARG A 269 18.96 -33.99 -25.90
N LYS A 270 19.69 -33.90 -27.04
CA LYS A 270 20.44 -35.03 -27.60
C LYS A 270 21.58 -35.54 -26.71
N SER A 271 22.04 -34.74 -25.72
CA SER A 271 23.10 -35.17 -24.80
C SER A 271 22.66 -36.27 -23.84
N PHE A 272 21.35 -36.41 -23.58
CA PHE A 272 20.85 -37.39 -22.60
C PHE A 272 19.58 -38.14 -23.05
N THR A 273 18.95 -37.76 -24.17
CA THR A 273 17.76 -38.44 -24.66
C THR A 273 17.66 -38.30 -26.18
N THR A 274 16.81 -39.10 -26.81
CA THR A 274 16.50 -38.96 -28.24
C THR A 274 15.61 -37.73 -28.44
N HIS A 275 15.97 -36.87 -29.38
CA HIS A 275 15.20 -35.67 -29.72
C HIS A 275 15.22 -35.46 -31.24
N THR A 276 14.03 -35.19 -31.82
CA THR A 276 13.89 -34.80 -33.23
C THR A 276 13.80 -33.29 -33.26
N ASP A 277 14.70 -32.66 -33.99
CA ASP A 277 14.72 -31.23 -34.20
C ASP A 277 13.43 -30.74 -34.88
N GLY A 278 12.74 -29.81 -34.27
CA GLY A 278 11.52 -29.20 -34.81
C GLY A 278 11.79 -28.15 -35.91
N GLY A 279 13.08 -27.77 -36.13
CA GLY A 279 13.53 -26.88 -37.19
C GLY A 279 13.26 -25.41 -36.98
N ALA A 280 12.72 -24.98 -35.85
CA ALA A 280 12.51 -23.58 -35.49
C ALA A 280 13.61 -23.04 -34.55
N ASN A 281 13.65 -21.72 -34.41
CA ASN A 281 14.47 -21.04 -33.38
C ASN A 281 13.65 -19.89 -32.81
N THR A 282 12.76 -20.22 -31.87
CA THR A 282 11.75 -19.30 -31.35
C THR A 282 12.13 -18.81 -29.93
N ASP A 283 12.37 -17.52 -29.77
CA ASP A 283 12.39 -16.90 -28.43
C ASP A 283 10.95 -16.68 -27.95
N TRP A 284 10.47 -17.58 -27.09
CA TRP A 284 9.12 -17.52 -26.58
C TRP A 284 8.88 -16.32 -25.65
N GLN A 285 9.92 -15.75 -25.05
CA GLN A 285 9.83 -14.50 -24.31
C GLN A 285 9.52 -13.34 -25.25
N ASP A 286 10.17 -13.27 -26.43
CA ASP A 286 9.87 -12.25 -27.45
C ASP A 286 8.48 -12.40 -28.05
N VAL A 287 7.99 -13.63 -28.16
CA VAL A 287 6.64 -13.91 -28.68
C VAL A 287 5.54 -13.33 -27.78
N ILE A 288 5.74 -13.41 -26.44
CA ILE A 288 4.71 -12.97 -25.46
C ILE A 288 4.93 -11.56 -24.93
N TYR A 289 6.14 -10.99 -25.02
CA TYR A 289 6.44 -9.65 -24.51
C TYR A 289 6.23 -8.60 -25.60
N ARG A 290 5.79 -7.44 -25.15
CA ARG A 290 5.63 -6.22 -25.99
C ARG A 290 5.99 -4.98 -25.20
N GLU A 291 6.13 -3.85 -25.88
CA GLU A 291 6.11 -2.55 -25.23
C GLU A 291 4.69 -2.29 -24.69
N GLY A 292 4.61 -2.01 -23.37
CA GLY A 292 3.38 -1.62 -22.71
C GLY A 292 3.20 -0.10 -22.75
N MET A 293 1.97 0.37 -22.63
CA MET A 293 1.66 1.81 -22.56
C MET A 293 0.77 2.11 -21.36
N ILE A 294 1.03 3.24 -20.68
CA ILE A 294 0.13 3.81 -19.67
C ILE A 294 -0.30 5.20 -20.12
N SER A 295 -1.60 5.48 -20.04
CA SER A 295 -2.17 6.82 -20.13
C SER A 295 -2.95 7.14 -18.85
N ASN A 296 -2.64 8.27 -18.24
CA ASN A 296 -3.31 8.72 -17.02
C ASN A 296 -3.75 10.19 -17.19
N THR A 297 -5.05 10.43 -17.16
CA THR A 297 -5.65 11.75 -17.33
C THR A 297 -6.51 12.07 -16.12
N SER A 298 -6.30 13.22 -15.53
CA SER A 298 -7.06 13.68 -14.36
C SER A 298 -7.51 15.13 -14.53
N LEU A 299 -8.74 15.39 -14.14
CA LEU A 299 -9.33 16.73 -14.09
C LEU A 299 -9.94 16.94 -12.70
N SER A 300 -9.59 18.01 -12.02
CA SER A 300 -10.17 18.32 -10.71
C SER A 300 -10.63 19.78 -10.62
N PHE A 301 -11.67 19.98 -9.82
CA PHE A 301 -12.28 21.26 -9.49
C PHE A 301 -12.30 21.40 -7.98
N SER A 302 -11.73 22.47 -7.45
CA SER A 302 -11.74 22.74 -6.03
C SER A 302 -12.02 24.21 -5.76
N GLY A 303 -12.69 24.50 -4.64
CA GLY A 303 -13.01 25.87 -4.27
C GLY A 303 -13.97 25.92 -3.10
N GLY A 304 -14.51 27.09 -2.86
CA GLY A 304 -15.54 27.28 -1.86
C GLY A 304 -15.61 28.68 -1.29
N SER A 305 -16.54 28.84 -0.38
CA SER A 305 -16.68 30.01 0.50
C SER A 305 -16.31 29.61 1.93
N ASP A 306 -16.41 30.54 2.86
CA ASP A 306 -16.23 30.24 4.28
C ASP A 306 -17.24 29.19 4.79
N LYS A 307 -18.41 29.08 4.13
CA LYS A 307 -19.48 28.18 4.53
C LYS A 307 -19.51 26.85 3.77
N ILE A 308 -19.09 26.82 2.51
CA ILE A 308 -19.12 25.58 1.68
C ILE A 308 -17.80 25.42 0.98
N ARG A 309 -17.22 24.24 1.08
CA ARG A 309 -15.96 23.84 0.43
C ARG A 309 -16.20 22.57 -0.36
N TYR A 310 -15.65 22.52 -1.57
CA TYR A 310 -15.80 21.36 -2.44
C TYR A 310 -14.51 21.00 -3.17
N TYR A 311 -14.31 19.71 -3.39
CA TYR A 311 -13.32 19.12 -4.27
C TYR A 311 -14.01 18.03 -5.08
N VAL A 312 -13.90 18.09 -6.40
CA VAL A 312 -14.43 17.06 -7.31
C VAL A 312 -13.36 16.73 -8.31
N SER A 313 -13.07 15.46 -8.52
CA SER A 313 -12.11 15.00 -9.52
C SER A 313 -12.66 13.84 -10.35
N GLY A 314 -12.24 13.78 -11.60
CA GLY A 314 -12.39 12.64 -12.50
C GLY A 314 -11.02 12.18 -12.97
N ASN A 315 -10.78 10.87 -12.93
CA ASN A 315 -9.55 10.27 -13.41
C ASN A 315 -9.86 9.11 -14.37
N TYR A 316 -9.14 9.08 -15.49
CA TYR A 316 -9.08 7.95 -16.42
C TYR A 316 -7.67 7.41 -16.48
N PHE A 317 -7.52 6.13 -16.17
CA PHE A 317 -6.27 5.38 -16.21
C PHE A 317 -6.43 4.20 -17.14
N ASN A 318 -5.56 4.11 -18.17
CA ASN A 318 -5.45 2.97 -19.06
C ASN A 318 -4.02 2.44 -19.01
N GLN A 319 -3.87 1.13 -18.93
CA GLN A 319 -2.57 0.44 -19.02
C GLN A 319 -2.70 -0.80 -19.89
N ASN A 320 -1.93 -0.83 -20.97
CA ASN A 320 -1.64 -2.04 -21.73
C ASN A 320 -0.37 -2.65 -21.17
N GLY A 321 -0.45 -3.90 -20.68
CA GLY A 321 0.69 -4.57 -20.06
C GLY A 321 1.77 -5.00 -21.07
N VAL A 322 2.96 -5.33 -20.54
CA VAL A 322 4.10 -5.81 -21.34
C VAL A 322 3.96 -7.25 -21.80
N VAL A 323 3.00 -8.01 -21.28
CA VAL A 323 2.59 -9.30 -21.84
C VAL A 323 1.39 -9.08 -22.74
N ILE A 324 1.40 -9.69 -23.93
CA ILE A 324 0.29 -9.58 -24.88
C ILE A 324 -1.04 -9.94 -24.21
N ASN A 325 -2.13 -9.30 -24.63
CA ASN A 325 -3.49 -9.51 -24.14
C ASN A 325 -3.72 -9.26 -22.64
N SER A 326 -2.83 -8.47 -22.01
CA SER A 326 -3.03 -8.00 -20.64
C SER A 326 -3.25 -6.49 -20.59
N GLY A 327 -4.22 -6.04 -19.77
CA GLY A 327 -4.50 -4.61 -19.67
C GLY A 327 -5.55 -4.27 -18.61
N ILE A 328 -5.72 -2.96 -18.35
CA ILE A 328 -6.68 -2.43 -17.41
C ILE A 328 -7.14 -1.03 -17.83
N ASP A 329 -8.45 -0.82 -17.78
CA ASP A 329 -9.10 0.49 -17.89
C ASP A 329 -9.77 0.81 -16.56
N LYS A 330 -9.53 1.99 -16.01
CA LYS A 330 -10.13 2.43 -14.76
C LYS A 330 -10.61 3.86 -14.84
N TYR A 331 -11.87 4.06 -14.51
CA TYR A 331 -12.50 5.37 -14.34
C TYR A 331 -12.75 5.58 -12.85
N THR A 332 -12.41 6.77 -12.35
CA THR A 332 -12.61 7.11 -10.93
C THR A 332 -13.20 8.51 -10.81
N ILE A 333 -14.19 8.67 -9.95
CA ILE A 333 -14.74 9.96 -9.56
C ILE A 333 -14.64 10.08 -8.05
N VAL A 334 -14.09 11.20 -7.58
CA VAL A 334 -14.03 11.57 -6.16
C VAL A 334 -14.79 12.89 -5.97
N SER A 335 -15.61 12.97 -4.95
CA SER A 335 -16.32 14.21 -4.59
C SER A 335 -16.31 14.38 -3.08
N ASN A 336 -15.74 15.49 -2.61
CA ASN A 336 -15.72 15.88 -1.22
C ASN A 336 -16.41 17.23 -1.07
N VAL A 337 -17.49 17.28 -0.31
CA VAL A 337 -18.23 18.49 -0.03
C VAL A 337 -18.40 18.64 1.47
N GLU A 338 -18.00 19.78 2.01
CA GLU A 338 -18.21 20.15 3.42
C GLU A 338 -18.99 21.46 3.50
N ALA A 339 -19.96 21.53 4.39
CA ALA A 339 -20.76 22.72 4.63
C ALA A 339 -20.86 23.03 6.12
N ASP A 340 -20.52 24.26 6.47
CA ASP A 340 -20.78 24.86 7.79
C ASP A 340 -22.18 25.51 7.75
N LEU A 341 -23.22 24.70 8.09
CA LEU A 341 -24.64 25.14 8.03
C LEU A 341 -24.92 26.24 9.04
N THR A 342 -24.26 26.17 10.18
CA THR A 342 -24.23 27.23 11.21
C THR A 342 -22.82 27.22 11.84
N ASP A 343 -22.53 28.21 12.69
CA ASP A 343 -21.26 28.25 13.45
C ASP A 343 -21.03 27.01 14.34
N LYS A 344 -22.11 26.27 14.64
CA LYS A 344 -22.07 25.07 15.48
C LYS A 344 -22.31 23.77 14.74
N PHE A 345 -22.83 23.79 13.53
CA PHE A 345 -23.26 22.60 12.82
C PHE A 345 -22.60 22.49 11.45
N LYS A 346 -21.77 21.46 11.32
CA LYS A 346 -21.04 21.10 10.09
C LYS A 346 -21.50 19.75 9.57
N VAL A 347 -21.67 19.65 8.27
CA VAL A 347 -21.94 18.40 7.56
C VAL A 347 -20.92 18.19 6.44
N GLY A 348 -20.70 16.95 6.07
CA GLY A 348 -19.86 16.63 4.91
C GLY A 348 -20.25 15.31 4.26
N LEU A 349 -19.98 15.25 2.96
CA LEU A 349 -20.22 14.09 2.11
C LEU A 349 -18.95 13.82 1.28
N ASN A 350 -18.40 12.63 1.43
CA ASN A 350 -17.28 12.14 0.62
C ASN A 350 -17.78 10.96 -0.21
N MET A 351 -17.67 11.05 -1.53
CA MET A 351 -18.06 10.01 -2.47
C MET A 351 -16.85 9.54 -3.26
N PHE A 352 -16.75 8.26 -3.44
CA PHE A 352 -15.77 7.61 -4.31
C PHE A 352 -16.50 6.60 -5.18
N GLN A 353 -16.36 6.76 -6.48
CA GLN A 353 -16.89 5.82 -7.47
C GLN A 353 -15.78 5.38 -8.41
N SER A 354 -15.71 4.09 -8.68
CA SER A 354 -14.74 3.53 -9.62
C SER A 354 -15.36 2.42 -10.44
N LYS A 355 -15.09 2.43 -11.74
CA LYS A 355 -15.36 1.33 -12.67
C LYS A 355 -14.07 0.89 -13.29
N GLN A 356 -13.77 -0.39 -13.22
CA GLN A 356 -12.54 -0.98 -13.72
C GLN A 356 -12.89 -2.17 -14.61
N ASN A 357 -12.28 -2.23 -15.79
CA ASN A 357 -12.27 -3.40 -16.64
C ASN A 357 -10.82 -3.91 -16.75
N LYS A 358 -10.57 -5.11 -16.24
CA LYS A 358 -9.28 -5.80 -16.35
C LYS A 358 -9.39 -6.92 -17.36
N GLN A 359 -8.61 -6.83 -18.42
CA GLN A 359 -8.31 -7.93 -19.31
C GLN A 359 -7.08 -8.64 -18.77
N GLY A 360 -7.29 -9.84 -18.23
CA GLY A 360 -6.26 -10.59 -17.52
C GLY A 360 -5.71 -11.71 -18.38
N ILE A 361 -4.45 -12.01 -18.16
CA ILE A 361 -3.84 -13.29 -18.53
C ILE A 361 -3.71 -14.13 -17.27
N ILE A 362 -3.70 -15.43 -17.39
CA ILE A 362 -3.25 -16.28 -16.29
C ILE A 362 -1.73 -16.20 -16.25
N SER A 363 -1.21 -15.31 -15.41
CA SER A 363 0.24 -15.13 -15.25
C SER A 363 0.87 -16.23 -14.41
N GLN A 364 0.18 -16.63 -13.35
CA GLN A 364 0.60 -17.69 -12.41
C GLN A 364 -0.57 -18.64 -12.17
N THR A 365 -0.32 -19.93 -12.11
CA THR A 365 -1.34 -20.93 -11.73
C THR A 365 -0.97 -21.62 -10.43
N GLY A 366 -1.94 -21.65 -9.50
CA GLY A 366 -1.73 -22.25 -8.19
C GLY A 366 -2.00 -23.74 -8.10
N ALA A 367 -2.90 -24.28 -8.90
CA ALA A 367 -3.32 -25.66 -8.73
C ALA A 367 -3.83 -26.26 -10.05
N GLY A 368 -3.28 -27.34 -10.45
CA GLY A 368 -3.84 -28.23 -11.44
C GLY A 368 -3.04 -28.38 -12.72
N GLY A 369 -2.42 -29.51 -12.86
CA GLY A 369 -1.93 -30.12 -14.09
C GLY A 369 -0.89 -29.33 -14.89
N THR A 370 -0.14 -30.05 -15.66
CA THR A 370 0.94 -29.53 -16.51
C THR A 370 0.43 -28.57 -17.59
N GLY A 371 -0.80 -28.72 -18.07
CA GLY A 371 -1.42 -27.84 -19.06
C GLY A 371 -1.97 -26.50 -18.54
N ALA A 372 -1.92 -26.26 -17.25
CA ALA A 372 -2.45 -25.05 -16.62
C ALA A 372 -1.36 -24.04 -16.18
N ALA A 373 -0.13 -24.17 -16.66
CA ALA A 373 0.93 -23.19 -16.40
C ALA A 373 0.49 -21.81 -16.95
N GLY A 374 0.73 -20.74 -16.18
CA GLY A 374 0.47 -19.39 -16.70
C GLY A 374 1.32 -19.07 -17.92
N VAL A 375 0.92 -18.05 -18.67
CA VAL A 375 1.57 -17.63 -19.93
C VAL A 375 3.09 -17.50 -19.78
N ILE A 376 3.57 -16.94 -18.69
CA ILE A 376 4.99 -16.67 -18.47
C ILE A 376 5.75 -17.96 -18.19
N ALA A 377 5.23 -18.81 -17.28
CA ALA A 377 5.82 -20.10 -17.00
C ALA A 377 5.82 -21.02 -18.23
N ALA A 378 4.74 -20.95 -19.05
CA ALA A 378 4.68 -21.65 -20.32
C ALA A 378 5.79 -21.16 -21.26
N ALA A 379 5.98 -19.85 -21.43
CA ALA A 379 7.00 -19.29 -22.33
C ALA A 379 8.44 -19.69 -21.92
N TYR A 380 8.72 -19.75 -20.64
CA TYR A 380 10.04 -20.21 -20.17
C TYR A 380 10.29 -21.69 -20.43
N ARG A 381 9.24 -22.50 -20.39
CA ARG A 381 9.33 -23.98 -20.48
C ARG A 381 9.15 -24.50 -21.88
N PHE A 382 8.48 -23.75 -22.78
CA PHE A 382 8.18 -24.26 -24.12
C PHE A 382 9.45 -24.44 -24.96
N MET A 383 9.44 -25.44 -25.84
CA MET A 383 10.59 -25.83 -26.66
C MET A 383 10.91 -24.77 -27.70
N PRO A 384 12.13 -24.21 -27.75
CA PRO A 384 12.48 -23.16 -28.71
C PRO A 384 12.68 -23.67 -30.16
N ASP A 385 12.83 -25.00 -30.35
CA ASP A 385 12.89 -25.62 -31.68
C ASP A 385 11.52 -25.76 -32.36
N LYS A 386 10.44 -25.24 -31.72
CA LYS A 386 9.08 -25.23 -32.27
C LYS A 386 8.62 -23.81 -32.57
N GLY A 387 7.94 -23.62 -33.69
CA GLY A 387 7.26 -22.37 -34.05
C GLY A 387 5.91 -22.22 -33.36
N ILE A 388 5.22 -21.10 -33.61
CA ILE A 388 3.88 -20.82 -33.04
C ILE A 388 2.84 -21.79 -33.62
N TYR A 389 2.91 -22.03 -34.95
CA TYR A 389 1.93 -22.82 -35.66
C TYR A 389 2.56 -24.03 -36.34
N ASN A 390 1.80 -25.11 -36.44
CA ASN A 390 2.06 -26.22 -37.33
C ASN A 390 1.78 -25.86 -38.79
N ALA A 391 2.17 -26.71 -39.73
CA ALA A 391 1.96 -26.48 -41.17
C ALA A 391 0.45 -26.43 -41.57
N ASP A 392 -0.43 -27.02 -40.76
CA ASP A 392 -1.87 -26.99 -40.92
C ASP A 392 -2.57 -25.79 -40.26
N GLY A 393 -1.79 -24.88 -39.69
CA GLY A 393 -2.29 -23.67 -39.00
C GLY A 393 -2.75 -23.88 -37.57
N THR A 394 -2.65 -25.11 -37.03
CA THR A 394 -2.92 -25.36 -35.60
C THR A 394 -1.72 -24.95 -34.75
N TYR A 395 -1.98 -24.68 -33.45
CA TYR A 395 -0.88 -24.38 -32.51
C TYR A 395 0.03 -25.60 -32.28
N THR A 396 1.34 -25.34 -32.19
CA THR A 396 2.31 -26.35 -31.77
C THR A 396 2.10 -26.78 -30.34
N THR A 397 2.46 -28.00 -29.97
CA THR A 397 2.44 -28.54 -28.61
C THR A 397 3.77 -29.15 -28.25
N THR A 398 4.04 -29.32 -26.96
CA THR A 398 5.27 -30.00 -26.48
C THR A 398 5.17 -31.52 -26.55
N ALA A 399 3.92 -32.07 -26.54
CA ALA A 399 3.72 -33.51 -26.57
C ALA A 399 4.32 -34.18 -27.83
N PRO A 400 4.87 -35.40 -27.72
CA PRO A 400 4.91 -36.28 -26.54
C PRO A 400 6.17 -36.12 -25.67
N ILE A 401 6.94 -35.06 -25.84
CA ILE A 401 8.25 -34.88 -25.19
C ILE A 401 8.08 -33.97 -23.94
N GLY A 402 8.56 -34.44 -22.78
CA GLY A 402 8.52 -33.71 -21.53
C GLY A 402 7.10 -33.53 -20.95
N ASP A 403 6.90 -32.43 -20.24
CA ASP A 403 5.58 -32.03 -19.73
C ASP A 403 4.73 -31.52 -20.90
N ASP A 404 3.42 -31.88 -20.91
CA ASP A 404 2.49 -31.35 -21.90
C ASP A 404 2.11 -29.92 -21.54
N ILE A 405 2.57 -28.95 -22.32
CA ILE A 405 2.45 -27.52 -22.06
C ILE A 405 1.72 -26.86 -23.22
N ASP A 406 0.74 -26.02 -22.90
CA ASP A 406 0.07 -25.19 -23.89
C ASP A 406 1.04 -24.22 -24.55
N ASN A 407 0.83 -23.99 -25.83
CA ASN A 407 1.54 -22.95 -26.58
C ASN A 407 1.37 -21.58 -25.87
N PRO A 408 2.47 -20.89 -25.52
CA PRO A 408 2.39 -19.63 -24.75
C PRO A 408 1.58 -18.54 -25.46
N TYR A 409 1.71 -18.45 -26.78
CA TYR A 409 0.95 -17.49 -27.58
C TYR A 409 -0.56 -17.83 -27.56
N ALA A 410 -0.92 -19.09 -27.74
CA ALA A 410 -2.30 -19.55 -27.66
C ALA A 410 -2.90 -19.29 -26.26
N THR A 411 -2.14 -19.57 -25.20
CA THR A 411 -2.57 -19.31 -23.83
C THR A 411 -2.81 -17.82 -23.58
N ALA A 412 -1.98 -16.95 -24.14
CA ALA A 412 -2.13 -15.52 -24.00
C ALA A 412 -3.29 -14.96 -24.81
N MET A 413 -3.54 -15.48 -26.01
CA MET A 413 -4.48 -14.89 -26.96
C MET A 413 -5.89 -15.49 -26.85
N ASP A 414 -5.98 -16.80 -26.63
CA ASP A 414 -7.25 -17.53 -26.72
C ASP A 414 -7.91 -17.76 -25.35
N ASN A 415 -7.14 -17.77 -24.26
CA ASN A 415 -7.68 -17.90 -22.92
C ASN A 415 -8.24 -16.55 -22.45
N ILE A 416 -9.57 -16.43 -22.40
CA ILE A 416 -10.22 -15.18 -22.01
C ILE A 416 -10.41 -15.14 -20.50
N LEU A 417 -9.95 -14.07 -19.88
CA LEU A 417 -10.14 -13.76 -18.47
C LEU A 417 -10.44 -12.27 -18.33
N GLU A 418 -11.70 -11.92 -18.15
CA GLU A 418 -12.13 -10.53 -18.01
C GLU A 418 -12.76 -10.31 -16.64
N THR A 419 -12.38 -9.21 -15.98
CA THR A 419 -12.96 -8.83 -14.69
C THR A 419 -13.48 -7.40 -14.74
N LEU A 420 -14.80 -7.25 -14.65
CA LEU A 420 -15.46 -5.97 -14.50
C LEU A 420 -15.74 -5.73 -13.02
N SER A 421 -15.16 -4.67 -12.46
CA SER A 421 -15.35 -4.29 -11.07
C SER A 421 -15.92 -2.88 -10.94
N THR A 422 -16.89 -2.70 -10.07
CA THR A 422 -17.44 -1.38 -9.69
C THR A 422 -17.36 -1.22 -8.18
N VAL A 423 -16.88 -0.06 -7.74
CA VAL A 423 -16.80 0.34 -6.34
C VAL A 423 -17.58 1.62 -6.15
N ASN A 424 -18.58 1.60 -5.28
CA ASN A 424 -19.32 2.77 -4.86
C ASN A 424 -19.14 2.93 -3.35
N ARG A 425 -18.68 4.10 -2.93
CA ARG A 425 -18.52 4.45 -1.53
C ARG A 425 -19.11 5.83 -1.29
N SER A 426 -19.92 5.91 -0.26
CA SER A 426 -20.53 7.17 0.18
C SER A 426 -20.36 7.30 1.69
N ASN A 427 -19.68 8.35 2.11
CA ASN A 427 -19.39 8.63 3.49
C ASN A 427 -20.00 9.98 3.88
N PHE A 428 -20.92 9.96 4.80
CA PHE A 428 -21.56 11.15 5.35
C PHE A 428 -21.06 11.38 6.78
N PHE A 429 -20.84 12.62 7.15
CA PHE A 429 -20.62 12.99 8.54
C PHE A 429 -21.42 14.25 8.93
N ALA A 430 -21.78 14.30 10.19
CA ALA A 430 -22.33 15.49 10.82
C ALA A 430 -21.61 15.75 12.15
N SER A 431 -21.27 17.01 12.41
CA SER A 431 -20.60 17.44 13.63
C SER A 431 -21.33 18.62 14.23
N TYR A 432 -21.64 18.54 15.54
CA TYR A 432 -22.36 19.56 16.27
C TYR A 432 -21.60 19.98 17.52
N GLN A 433 -21.25 21.25 17.58
CA GLN A 433 -20.62 21.89 18.74
C GLN A 433 -21.68 22.21 19.80
N ILE A 434 -21.86 21.30 20.78
CA ILE A 434 -22.86 21.36 21.84
C ILE A 434 -22.54 22.57 22.74
N THR A 435 -21.29 22.61 23.24
CA THR A 435 -20.74 23.75 23.99
C THR A 435 -19.38 24.10 23.39
N LYS A 436 -18.74 25.19 23.85
CA LYS A 436 -17.37 25.54 23.41
C LYS A 436 -16.35 24.40 23.64
N ASP A 437 -16.60 23.52 24.61
CA ASP A 437 -15.69 22.47 25.04
C ASP A 437 -16.15 21.07 24.58
N LEU A 438 -17.40 20.88 24.15
CA LEU A 438 -18.01 19.59 23.84
C LEU A 438 -18.55 19.55 22.41
N ASN A 439 -18.00 18.62 21.61
CA ASN A 439 -18.42 18.35 20.23
C ASN A 439 -18.97 16.93 20.11
N PHE A 440 -20.07 16.77 19.39
CA PHE A 440 -20.61 15.48 18.97
C PHE A 440 -20.38 15.30 17.46
N LYS A 441 -19.88 14.14 17.06
CA LYS A 441 -19.76 13.78 15.65
C LYS A 441 -20.35 12.40 15.38
N THR A 442 -21.11 12.30 14.30
CA THR A 442 -21.64 11.04 13.74
C THR A 442 -21.11 10.85 12.33
N THR A 443 -20.80 9.61 11.97
CA THR A 443 -20.39 9.21 10.63
C THR A 443 -21.20 8.04 10.14
N LEU A 444 -21.48 7.99 8.84
CA LEU A 444 -22.22 6.94 8.17
C LEU A 444 -21.46 6.59 6.88
N GLY A 445 -20.99 5.37 6.76
CA GLY A 445 -20.30 4.85 5.59
C GLY A 445 -21.06 3.71 4.93
N LEU A 446 -21.25 3.82 3.62
CA LEU A 446 -21.83 2.80 2.76
C LEU A 446 -20.80 2.43 1.70
N THR A 447 -20.56 1.15 1.53
CA THR A 447 -19.67 0.63 0.49
C THR A 447 -20.35 -0.52 -0.23
N ASP A 448 -20.38 -0.47 -1.56
CA ASP A 448 -20.82 -1.55 -2.44
C ASP A 448 -19.76 -1.80 -3.50
N ASN A 449 -19.20 -3.01 -3.49
CA ASN A 449 -18.25 -3.49 -4.49
C ASN A 449 -18.89 -4.65 -5.24
N ASN A 450 -19.02 -4.52 -6.56
CA ASN A 450 -19.50 -5.61 -7.41
C ASN A 450 -18.36 -6.00 -8.35
N SER A 451 -18.07 -7.29 -8.46
CA SER A 451 -17.07 -7.84 -9.37
C SER A 451 -17.66 -9.02 -10.14
N GLN A 452 -17.59 -8.96 -11.45
CA GLN A 452 -17.92 -10.05 -12.34
C GLN A 452 -16.66 -10.51 -13.04
N THR A 453 -16.30 -11.78 -12.90
CA THR A 453 -15.20 -12.40 -13.66
C THR A 453 -15.80 -13.40 -14.63
N GLY A 454 -15.59 -13.14 -15.91
CA GLY A 454 -15.88 -14.06 -17.00
C GLY A 454 -14.62 -14.77 -17.46
N ARG A 455 -14.68 -16.09 -17.62
CA ARG A 455 -13.55 -16.90 -18.09
C ARG A 455 -14.01 -17.84 -19.18
N TYR A 456 -13.17 -17.97 -20.22
CA TYR A 456 -13.35 -18.98 -21.27
C TYR A 456 -12.03 -19.64 -21.59
N ILE A 457 -11.99 -20.97 -21.51
CA ILE A 457 -10.86 -21.82 -21.93
C ILE A 457 -11.29 -22.54 -23.22
N PRO A 458 -10.72 -22.20 -24.37
CA PRO A 458 -11.11 -22.78 -25.64
C PRO A 458 -10.66 -24.22 -25.79
N SER A 459 -11.28 -24.95 -26.72
CA SER A 459 -10.88 -26.31 -27.05
C SER A 459 -9.52 -26.45 -27.75
N THR A 460 -8.90 -25.33 -28.12
CA THR A 460 -7.54 -25.25 -28.68
C THR A 460 -6.45 -25.44 -27.61
N LEU A 461 -6.77 -25.18 -26.35
CA LEU A 461 -5.86 -25.35 -25.20
C LEU A 461 -6.06 -26.73 -24.56
N ILE A 462 -4.99 -27.29 -23.97
CA ILE A 462 -4.99 -28.63 -23.33
C ILE A 462 -6.12 -28.74 -22.31
N ALA A 463 -6.25 -27.75 -21.42
CA ALA A 463 -7.27 -27.76 -20.38
C ALA A 463 -8.71 -27.75 -20.96
N GLY A 464 -8.91 -27.10 -22.09
CA GLY A 464 -10.22 -27.02 -22.77
C GLY A 464 -10.48 -28.19 -23.76
N LYS A 465 -9.42 -28.81 -24.29
CA LYS A 465 -9.50 -29.83 -25.36
C LYS A 465 -10.35 -31.04 -24.95
N ASN A 466 -10.06 -31.60 -23.76
CA ASN A 466 -10.72 -32.80 -23.27
C ASN A 466 -12.20 -32.57 -22.91
N VAL A 467 -12.58 -31.31 -22.63
CA VAL A 467 -13.93 -30.92 -22.24
C VAL A 467 -14.64 -30.13 -23.34
N LYS A 468 -14.03 -29.99 -24.53
CA LYS A 468 -14.54 -29.22 -25.67
C LYS A 468 -14.87 -27.75 -25.31
N GLY A 469 -13.95 -27.11 -24.60
CA GLY A 469 -14.09 -25.76 -24.07
C GLY A 469 -14.81 -25.69 -22.72
N GLU A 470 -14.41 -24.73 -21.89
CA GLU A 470 -15.01 -24.45 -20.59
C GLU A 470 -15.26 -22.95 -20.43
N ALA A 471 -16.49 -22.59 -20.06
CA ALA A 471 -16.88 -21.22 -19.76
C ALA A 471 -17.36 -21.08 -18.32
N SER A 472 -17.05 -19.97 -17.67
CA SER A 472 -17.56 -19.68 -16.34
C SER A 472 -17.81 -18.19 -16.10
N ILE A 473 -18.77 -17.90 -15.23
CA ILE A 473 -19.08 -16.56 -14.71
C ILE A 473 -19.05 -16.64 -13.18
N ASN A 474 -18.27 -15.79 -12.55
CA ASN A 474 -18.22 -15.63 -11.10
C ASN A 474 -18.63 -14.19 -10.74
N ASN A 475 -19.74 -14.03 -10.06
CA ASN A 475 -20.22 -12.74 -9.54
C ASN A 475 -19.99 -12.68 -8.05
N THR A 476 -19.34 -11.61 -7.57
CA THR A 476 -19.13 -11.35 -6.15
C THR A 476 -19.63 -9.95 -5.82
N LYS A 477 -20.48 -9.85 -4.82
CA LYS A 477 -20.96 -8.57 -4.28
C LYS A 477 -20.56 -8.46 -2.82
N PHE A 478 -19.75 -7.43 -2.51
CA PHE A 478 -19.42 -7.06 -1.14
C PHE A 478 -20.14 -5.77 -0.78
N SER A 479 -20.87 -5.76 0.34
CA SER A 479 -21.46 -4.56 0.90
C SER A 479 -21.06 -4.36 2.35
N SER A 480 -20.79 -3.10 2.74
CA SER A 480 -20.43 -2.72 4.10
C SER A 480 -21.22 -1.51 4.54
N PHE A 481 -21.79 -1.60 5.73
CA PHE A 481 -22.42 -0.52 6.47
C PHE A 481 -21.58 -0.22 7.72
N LEU A 482 -21.17 1.03 7.90
CA LEU A 482 -20.41 1.49 9.07
C LEU A 482 -21.09 2.72 9.65
N THR A 483 -21.31 2.74 10.96
CA THR A 483 -21.66 3.99 11.67
C THR A 483 -20.81 4.14 12.90
N GLU A 484 -20.38 5.38 13.15
CA GLU A 484 -19.56 5.74 14.31
C GLU A 484 -20.08 7.01 14.92
N ASN A 485 -20.26 7.02 16.24
CA ASN A 485 -20.83 8.11 16.99
C ASN A 485 -19.93 8.40 18.18
N TYR A 486 -19.45 9.62 18.31
CA TYR A 486 -18.56 9.97 19.41
C TYR A 486 -18.68 11.41 19.89
N LEU A 487 -18.38 11.59 21.15
CA LEU A 487 -18.27 12.87 21.84
C LEU A 487 -16.79 13.18 22.09
N THR A 488 -16.41 14.43 21.88
CA THR A 488 -15.09 14.96 22.20
C THR A 488 -15.25 16.14 23.15
N PHE A 489 -14.67 16.04 24.34
CA PHE A 489 -14.54 17.11 25.31
C PHE A 489 -13.11 17.61 25.33
N LYS A 490 -12.87 18.91 25.17
CA LYS A 490 -11.54 19.53 25.24
C LYS A 490 -11.60 20.79 26.09
N ARG A 491 -10.81 20.83 27.16
CA ARG A 491 -10.75 21.97 28.06
C ARG A 491 -9.40 22.09 28.75
N GLU A 492 -8.96 23.28 29.01
CA GLU A 492 -7.91 23.58 29.96
C GLU A 492 -8.48 23.44 31.38
N ILE A 493 -8.02 22.42 32.13
CA ILE A 493 -8.53 22.05 33.48
C ILE A 493 -7.68 22.60 34.60
N ILE A 494 -6.40 22.86 34.33
CA ILE A 494 -5.42 23.51 35.18
C ILE A 494 -4.59 24.47 34.34
N ASP A 495 -3.89 25.42 34.94
CA ASP A 495 -2.99 26.34 34.24
C ASP A 495 -2.03 25.54 33.33
N LYS A 496 -2.07 25.82 32.01
CA LYS A 496 -1.31 25.13 30.95
C LYS A 496 -1.61 23.65 30.79
N GLY A 497 -2.64 23.09 31.45
CA GLY A 497 -3.01 21.68 31.39
C GLY A 497 -4.27 21.45 30.59
N ILE A 498 -4.15 20.96 29.33
CA ILE A 498 -5.24 20.68 28.43
C ILE A 498 -5.64 19.22 28.51
N LEU A 499 -6.89 18.96 28.92
CA LEU A 499 -7.50 17.64 28.89
C LEU A 499 -8.37 17.49 27.64
N THR A 500 -8.16 16.42 26.88
CA THR A 500 -9.06 16.00 25.79
C THR A 500 -9.56 14.60 26.07
N VAL A 501 -10.88 14.42 26.16
CA VAL A 501 -11.53 13.12 26.37
C VAL A 501 -12.44 12.84 25.18
N LEU A 502 -12.27 11.68 24.56
CA LEU A 502 -13.13 11.18 23.51
C LEU A 502 -13.78 9.88 23.96
N GLY A 503 -15.07 9.72 23.71
CA GLY A 503 -15.80 8.48 23.96
C GLY A 503 -16.80 8.22 22.86
N GLY A 504 -16.90 6.97 22.42
CA GLY A 504 -17.75 6.67 21.27
C GLY A 504 -18.12 5.20 21.13
N TYR A 505 -19.00 4.96 20.15
CA TYR A 505 -19.55 3.68 19.76
C TYR A 505 -19.49 3.54 18.24
N SER A 506 -19.14 2.35 17.76
CA SER A 506 -19.08 2.01 16.33
C SER A 506 -19.83 0.68 16.09
N TYR A 507 -20.55 0.62 14.95
CA TYR A 507 -21.17 -0.60 14.43
C TYR A 507 -20.81 -0.76 12.97
N GLN A 508 -20.35 -1.95 12.59
CA GLN A 508 -20.05 -2.32 11.22
C GLN A 508 -20.69 -3.67 10.88
N LYS A 509 -21.35 -3.73 9.72
CA LYS A 509 -21.87 -4.97 9.13
C LYS A 509 -21.29 -5.12 7.73
N ASN A 510 -20.68 -6.29 7.46
CA ASN A 510 -20.19 -6.68 6.15
C ASN A 510 -20.99 -7.87 5.64
N LYS A 511 -21.29 -7.87 4.34
CA LYS A 511 -21.97 -8.94 3.63
C LYS A 511 -21.20 -9.24 2.35
N ASN A 512 -20.89 -10.51 2.13
CA ASN A 512 -20.29 -11.01 0.90
C ASN A 512 -21.20 -12.06 0.29
N ASP A 513 -21.64 -11.81 -0.95
CA ASP A 513 -22.56 -12.64 -1.72
C ASP A 513 -21.84 -13.07 -3.00
N ARG A 514 -21.82 -14.37 -3.28
CA ARG A 514 -21.15 -14.95 -4.46
C ARG A 514 -22.10 -15.88 -5.19
N ALA A 515 -22.07 -15.77 -6.51
CA ALA A 515 -22.73 -16.71 -7.41
C ALA A 515 -21.77 -17.13 -8.53
N TYR A 516 -21.65 -18.43 -8.76
CA TYR A 516 -20.80 -19.03 -9.78
C TYR A 516 -21.59 -20.00 -10.64
N ALA A 517 -21.39 -19.90 -11.96
CA ALA A 517 -21.95 -20.82 -12.94
C ALA A 517 -20.92 -21.17 -14.00
N ALA A 518 -20.89 -22.41 -14.45
CA ALA A 518 -19.97 -22.87 -15.50
C ALA A 518 -20.62 -23.96 -16.37
N SER A 519 -20.11 -24.08 -17.60
CA SER A 519 -20.51 -25.13 -18.54
C SER A 519 -19.32 -25.55 -19.43
N ARG A 520 -19.44 -26.73 -20.03
CA ARG A 520 -18.45 -27.37 -20.91
C ARG A 520 -19.13 -27.92 -22.16
N GLY A 521 -18.32 -28.32 -23.15
CA GLY A 521 -18.83 -28.99 -24.34
C GLY A 521 -19.42 -28.04 -25.37
N PHE A 522 -18.69 -27.02 -25.76
CA PHE A 522 -19.08 -26.02 -26.76
C PHE A 522 -18.78 -26.52 -28.17
N LEU A 523 -19.71 -26.29 -29.11
CA LEU A 523 -19.49 -26.56 -30.54
C LEU A 523 -18.54 -25.57 -31.21
N THR A 524 -18.46 -24.37 -30.66
CA THR A 524 -17.63 -23.28 -31.17
C THR A 524 -17.07 -22.44 -30.02
N ASN A 525 -15.88 -21.87 -30.22
CA ASN A 525 -15.25 -20.97 -29.27
C ASN A 525 -15.79 -19.51 -29.35
N SER A 526 -16.66 -19.19 -30.37
CA SER A 526 -17.08 -17.82 -30.68
C SER A 526 -17.96 -17.16 -29.59
N ASN A 527 -18.72 -17.95 -28.86
CA ASN A 527 -19.62 -17.42 -27.80
C ASN A 527 -18.87 -17.04 -26.50
N SER A 528 -17.62 -17.50 -26.32
CA SER A 528 -16.88 -17.29 -25.11
C SER A 528 -17.71 -17.64 -23.86
N TYR A 529 -17.59 -16.86 -22.78
CA TYR A 529 -18.39 -17.02 -21.56
C TYR A 529 -19.75 -16.31 -21.62
N HIS A 530 -20.08 -15.62 -22.72
CA HIS A 530 -21.32 -14.86 -22.83
C HIS A 530 -22.59 -15.72 -23.00
N ASN A 531 -22.42 -17.00 -23.32
CA ASN A 531 -23.55 -17.93 -23.47
C ASN A 531 -23.22 -19.31 -22.85
N LEU A 532 -23.37 -19.43 -21.53
CA LEU A 532 -23.17 -20.71 -20.83
C LEU A 532 -24.16 -21.78 -21.29
N GLY A 533 -25.36 -21.38 -21.76
CA GLY A 533 -26.41 -22.28 -22.27
C GLY A 533 -26.02 -23.03 -23.56
N ALA A 534 -25.00 -22.57 -24.30
CA ALA A 534 -24.51 -23.26 -25.50
C ALA A 534 -23.62 -24.49 -25.18
N GLY A 535 -23.20 -24.67 -23.94
CA GLY A 535 -22.46 -25.85 -23.50
C GLY A 535 -23.39 -27.06 -23.31
N THR A 536 -22.88 -28.25 -23.57
CA THR A 536 -23.65 -29.51 -23.46
C THR A 536 -23.59 -30.14 -22.06
N VAL A 537 -22.62 -29.72 -21.24
CA VAL A 537 -22.42 -30.19 -19.87
C VAL A 537 -22.49 -29.00 -18.92
N TYR A 538 -23.52 -28.93 -18.10
CA TYR A 538 -23.67 -27.89 -17.08
C TYR A 538 -23.03 -28.34 -15.78
N LEU A 539 -22.11 -27.54 -15.24
CA LEU A 539 -21.53 -27.80 -13.95
C LEU A 539 -22.50 -27.31 -12.85
N LYS A 540 -22.48 -27.97 -11.68
CA LYS A 540 -23.35 -27.58 -10.55
C LYS A 540 -23.12 -26.10 -10.24
N PRO A 541 -24.15 -25.24 -10.28
CA PRO A 541 -24.02 -23.85 -9.86
C PRO A 541 -23.69 -23.77 -8.38
N GLU A 542 -22.86 -22.79 -8.02
CA GLU A 542 -22.47 -22.53 -6.63
C GLU A 542 -22.94 -21.15 -6.19
N SER A 543 -23.40 -21.03 -4.97
CA SER A 543 -23.66 -19.74 -4.34
C SER A 543 -23.26 -19.77 -2.88
N SER A 544 -22.87 -18.64 -2.36
CA SER A 544 -22.54 -18.49 -0.94
C SER A 544 -22.86 -17.10 -0.43
N LEU A 545 -23.29 -17.03 0.82
CA LEU A 545 -23.54 -15.81 1.54
C LEU A 545 -22.79 -15.85 2.87
N SER A 546 -21.99 -14.82 3.14
CA SER A 546 -21.36 -14.64 4.44
C SER A 546 -21.62 -13.24 4.99
N GLU A 547 -21.92 -13.16 6.28
CA GLU A 547 -22.14 -11.91 7.00
C GLU A 547 -21.25 -11.86 8.24
N THR A 548 -20.68 -10.70 8.52
CA THR A 548 -19.93 -10.43 9.75
C THR A 548 -20.37 -9.11 10.35
N GLU A 549 -20.47 -9.08 11.67
CA GLU A 549 -20.79 -7.88 12.43
C GLU A 549 -19.72 -7.59 13.48
N LEU A 550 -19.39 -6.30 13.62
CA LEU A 550 -18.44 -5.79 14.61
C LEU A 550 -19.08 -4.63 15.35
N ILE A 551 -19.18 -4.71 16.66
CA ILE A 551 -19.61 -3.63 17.53
C ILE A 551 -18.46 -3.22 18.43
N SER A 552 -18.37 -1.92 18.75
CA SER A 552 -17.24 -1.43 19.52
C SER A 552 -17.64 -0.25 20.40
N ALA A 553 -17.13 -0.26 21.63
CA ALA A 553 -17.14 0.91 22.50
C ALA A 553 -15.69 1.33 22.75
N PHE A 554 -15.39 2.63 22.64
CA PHE A 554 -14.03 3.11 22.75
C PHE A 554 -13.95 4.45 23.48
N GLY A 555 -12.81 4.68 24.13
CA GLY A 555 -12.47 5.92 24.77
C GLY A 555 -10.99 6.25 24.69
N ARG A 556 -10.68 7.53 24.62
CA ARG A 556 -9.32 8.06 24.63
C ARG A 556 -9.26 9.28 25.53
N LEU A 557 -8.24 9.30 26.38
CA LEU A 557 -7.88 10.42 27.21
C LEU A 557 -6.50 10.91 26.77
N ASN A 558 -6.40 12.20 26.52
CA ASN A 558 -5.13 12.87 26.29
C ASN A 558 -5.00 14.02 27.27
N PHE A 559 -3.83 14.12 27.89
CA PHE A 559 -3.49 15.22 28.77
C PHE A 559 -2.16 15.81 28.31
N ASP A 560 -2.18 17.10 28.06
CA ASP A 560 -1.02 17.89 27.66
C ASP A 560 -0.76 18.95 28.73
N TYR A 561 0.43 18.94 29.31
CA TYR A 561 0.85 19.88 30.31
C TYR A 561 2.02 20.73 29.78
N ASP A 562 1.76 22.06 29.59
CA ASP A 562 2.72 23.08 29.13
C ASP A 562 3.40 22.73 27.80
N ASP A 563 2.68 21.96 26.92
CA ASP A 563 3.25 21.35 25.71
C ASP A 563 4.56 20.52 25.96
N LYS A 564 4.87 20.21 27.20
CA LYS A 564 6.08 19.49 27.62
C LYS A 564 5.82 18.03 27.89
N TYR A 565 4.79 17.74 28.68
CA TYR A 565 4.48 16.37 29.12
C TYR A 565 3.15 15.94 28.51
N LEU A 566 3.22 14.90 27.71
CA LEU A 566 2.10 14.37 26.96
C LEU A 566 1.73 12.99 27.48
N PHE A 567 0.46 12.78 27.78
CA PHE A 567 -0.07 11.49 28.22
C PHE A 567 -1.23 11.10 27.33
N THR A 568 -1.24 9.87 26.85
CA THR A 568 -2.35 9.29 26.10
C THR A 568 -2.73 7.98 26.73
N PHE A 569 -4.02 7.79 26.99
CA PHE A 569 -4.60 6.51 27.39
C PHE A 569 -5.77 6.20 26.46
N THR A 570 -5.81 4.99 25.91
CA THR A 570 -6.90 4.52 25.03
C THR A 570 -7.37 3.17 25.52
N ALA A 571 -8.67 2.96 25.54
CA ALA A 571 -9.28 1.65 25.77
C ALA A 571 -10.40 1.44 24.75
N ARG A 572 -10.43 0.24 24.14
CA ARG A 572 -11.48 -0.17 23.21
C ARG A 572 -11.92 -1.58 23.53
N ARG A 573 -13.23 -1.80 23.48
CA ARG A 573 -13.85 -3.11 23.60
C ARG A 573 -14.61 -3.42 22.33
N ASP A 574 -14.18 -4.48 21.63
CA ASP A 574 -14.74 -4.93 20.37
C ASP A 574 -15.48 -6.25 20.56
N GLY A 575 -16.62 -6.42 19.91
CA GLY A 575 -17.37 -7.66 19.84
C GLY A 575 -17.60 -8.06 18.38
N SER A 576 -17.13 -9.26 17.99
CA SER A 576 -17.27 -9.77 16.62
C SER A 576 -18.15 -11.02 16.57
N SER A 577 -19.03 -11.08 15.56
CA SER A 577 -19.85 -12.25 15.27
C SER A 577 -19.07 -13.48 14.81
N SER A 578 -17.80 -13.31 14.41
CA SER A 578 -16.94 -14.40 13.95
C SER A 578 -16.40 -15.29 15.06
N PHE A 579 -16.45 -14.83 16.34
CA PHE A 579 -15.96 -15.58 17.49
C PHE A 579 -17.09 -16.28 18.25
N SER A 580 -16.71 -17.25 19.05
CA SER A 580 -17.64 -18.02 19.89
C SER A 580 -18.32 -17.15 20.95
N GLU A 581 -19.45 -17.59 21.47
CA GLU A 581 -20.27 -16.84 22.42
C GLU A 581 -19.48 -16.34 23.65
N ASN A 582 -18.64 -17.20 24.22
CA ASN A 582 -17.81 -16.87 25.39
C ASN A 582 -16.65 -15.94 25.13
N TYR A 583 -16.23 -15.77 23.86
CA TYR A 583 -15.05 -15.01 23.45
C TYR A 583 -15.33 -13.95 22.39
N LYS A 584 -16.61 -13.60 22.19
CA LYS A 584 -17.03 -12.53 21.24
C LYS A 584 -16.36 -11.20 21.52
N TYR A 585 -16.12 -10.87 22.78
CA TYR A 585 -15.63 -9.56 23.19
C TYR A 585 -14.15 -9.59 23.58
N GLY A 586 -13.35 -8.74 22.94
CA GLY A 586 -11.97 -8.44 23.30
C GLY A 586 -11.82 -7.01 23.84
N THR A 587 -10.94 -6.79 24.80
CA THR A 587 -10.63 -5.46 25.34
C THR A 587 -9.16 -5.13 25.11
N PHE A 588 -8.90 -3.97 24.52
CA PHE A 588 -7.59 -3.55 24.04
C PHE A 588 -7.19 -2.20 24.64
N PRO A 589 -6.49 -2.19 25.78
CA PRO A 589 -5.97 -0.99 26.41
C PRO A 589 -4.61 -0.60 25.85
N SER A 590 -4.30 0.70 25.84
CA SER A 590 -2.97 1.23 25.52
C SER A 590 -2.68 2.52 26.29
N GLY A 591 -1.40 2.76 26.56
CA GLY A 591 -0.90 3.97 27.19
C GLY A 591 0.37 4.46 26.52
N ALA A 592 0.55 5.77 26.47
CA ALA A 592 1.78 6.38 25.97
C ALA A 592 2.11 7.66 26.73
N ILE A 593 3.40 7.93 26.81
CA ILE A 593 3.97 9.14 27.37
C ILE A 593 4.90 9.79 26.33
N GLY A 594 4.90 11.11 26.30
CA GLY A 594 5.82 11.93 25.52
C GLY A 594 6.40 13.04 26.37
N TRP A 595 7.68 13.29 26.19
CA TRP A 595 8.37 14.40 26.84
C TRP A 595 9.07 15.25 25.81
N ASN A 596 8.59 16.49 25.63
CA ASN A 596 9.19 17.51 24.77
C ASN A 596 10.36 18.19 25.52
N VAL A 597 11.50 17.53 25.56
CA VAL A 597 12.70 17.96 26.30
C VAL A 597 13.18 19.33 25.79
N SER A 598 13.04 19.63 24.50
CA SER A 598 13.42 20.92 23.93
C SER A 598 12.64 22.11 24.49
N LYS A 599 11.46 21.88 25.11
CA LYS A 599 10.68 22.95 25.75
C LYS A 599 11.06 23.21 27.22
N GLU A 600 11.99 22.41 27.76
CA GLU A 600 12.53 22.63 29.10
C GLU A 600 13.45 23.85 29.16
N ASN A 601 13.51 24.52 30.31
CA ASN A 601 14.27 25.76 30.49
C ASN A 601 15.74 25.66 30.13
N PHE A 602 16.34 24.47 30.22
CA PHE A 602 17.76 24.26 29.90
C PHE A 602 18.02 24.05 28.40
N LEU A 603 16.98 23.81 27.55
CA LEU A 603 17.11 23.61 26.10
C LEU A 603 16.31 24.60 25.26
N LYS A 604 15.29 25.29 25.82
CA LYS A 604 14.35 26.13 25.04
C LYS A 604 15.02 27.23 24.21
N ASP A 605 16.18 27.71 24.64
CA ASP A 605 16.96 28.78 23.96
C ASP A 605 18.15 28.20 23.14
N SER A 606 18.22 26.89 22.98
CA SER A 606 19.27 26.23 22.20
C SER A 606 19.17 26.56 20.71
N LYS A 607 20.24 27.07 20.13
CA LYS A 607 20.36 27.30 18.68
C LYS A 607 20.67 26.03 17.89
N THR A 608 21.13 24.98 18.55
CA THR A 608 21.52 23.71 17.93
C THR A 608 20.38 22.72 17.96
N VAL A 609 19.73 22.53 19.12
CA VAL A 609 18.61 21.60 19.30
C VAL A 609 17.32 22.39 19.15
N SER A 610 16.60 22.18 18.06
CA SER A 610 15.34 22.84 17.74
C SER A 610 14.15 22.06 18.27
N ASN A 611 14.27 20.73 18.28
CA ASN A 611 13.28 19.80 18.82
C ASN A 611 14.00 18.60 19.43
N LEU A 612 13.58 18.18 20.60
CA LEU A 612 13.95 16.90 21.21
C LEU A 612 12.76 16.36 21.97
N LYS A 613 12.22 15.24 21.49
CA LYS A 613 11.08 14.59 22.11
C LYS A 613 11.41 13.12 22.35
N LEU A 614 11.12 12.64 23.54
CA LEU A 614 11.20 11.24 23.92
C LEU A 614 9.80 10.65 24.01
N ARG A 615 9.62 9.44 23.50
CA ARG A 615 8.34 8.74 23.46
C ARG A 615 8.49 7.32 24.01
N ALA A 616 7.49 6.87 24.76
CA ALA A 616 7.36 5.47 25.15
C ALA A 616 5.89 5.08 25.15
N SER A 617 5.58 3.91 24.61
CA SER A 617 4.22 3.38 24.58
C SER A 617 4.16 1.88 24.84
N TYR A 618 3.04 1.45 25.41
CA TYR A 618 2.68 0.05 25.62
C TYR A 618 1.19 -0.14 25.35
N GLY A 619 0.81 -1.19 24.65
CA GLY A 619 -0.59 -1.44 24.38
C GLY A 619 -0.87 -2.81 23.80
N ALA A 620 -2.16 -3.15 23.82
CA ALA A 620 -2.71 -4.35 23.24
C ALA A 620 -3.62 -4.00 22.05
N THR A 621 -3.53 -4.79 20.99
CA THR A 621 -4.44 -4.75 19.83
C THR A 621 -4.89 -6.16 19.48
N GLY A 622 -6.09 -6.31 18.93
CA GLY A 622 -6.63 -7.60 18.51
C GLY A 622 -6.53 -7.81 17.00
N ASN A 623 -6.83 -9.04 16.55
CA ASN A 623 -7.02 -9.34 15.14
C ASN A 623 -8.32 -10.14 14.95
N PRO A 624 -9.33 -9.59 14.23
CA PRO A 624 -10.62 -10.25 13.97
C PRO A 624 -10.63 -11.07 12.68
N SER A 625 -9.52 -11.13 11.93
CA SER A 625 -9.48 -11.63 10.56
C SER A 625 -9.59 -13.15 10.48
N ILE A 626 -10.77 -13.68 10.82
CA ILE A 626 -11.20 -15.05 10.57
C ILE A 626 -12.46 -15.06 9.71
N ASP A 627 -12.67 -16.14 8.97
CA ASP A 627 -13.86 -16.29 8.15
C ASP A 627 -15.13 -16.34 9.02
N ALA A 628 -16.22 -15.82 8.46
CA ALA A 628 -17.52 -15.97 9.08
C ALA A 628 -17.82 -17.45 9.35
N TYR A 629 -18.50 -17.71 10.45
CA TYR A 629 -18.94 -19.05 10.84
C TYR A 629 -17.82 -20.07 11.12
N SER A 630 -16.57 -19.62 11.32
CA SER A 630 -15.43 -20.52 11.63
C SER A 630 -15.55 -21.23 12.98
N THR A 631 -16.42 -20.73 13.86
CA THR A 631 -16.73 -21.35 15.16
C THR A 631 -17.76 -22.48 15.08
N LEU A 632 -18.43 -22.65 13.92
CA LEU A 632 -19.47 -23.62 13.71
C LEU A 632 -18.96 -24.88 13.01
N SER A 633 -19.62 -26.01 13.23
CA SER A 633 -19.43 -27.19 12.37
C SER A 633 -19.93 -26.90 10.97
N LYS A 634 -19.13 -27.28 9.95
CA LYS A 634 -19.51 -27.10 8.56
C LYS A 634 -19.76 -28.45 7.91
N PHE A 635 -20.78 -28.48 7.08
CA PHE A 635 -21.15 -29.65 6.30
C PHE A 635 -21.10 -29.32 4.82
N SER A 636 -20.73 -30.27 3.99
CA SER A 636 -20.89 -30.18 2.53
C SER A 636 -21.72 -31.31 2.02
N GLU A 637 -22.47 -31.03 0.95
CA GLU A 637 -23.17 -32.07 0.20
C GLU A 637 -22.16 -32.91 -0.57
N VAL A 638 -22.29 -34.21 -0.51
CA VAL A 638 -21.52 -35.19 -1.27
C VAL A 638 -22.48 -36.15 -1.92
N TYR A 639 -22.04 -36.78 -2.99
CA TYR A 639 -22.79 -37.89 -3.58
C TYR A 639 -22.27 -39.21 -2.98
N ASP A 640 -23.20 -40.07 -2.61
CA ASP A 640 -22.87 -41.42 -2.15
C ASP A 640 -23.68 -42.42 -3.00
N VAL A 641 -23.26 -43.66 -3.00
CA VAL A 641 -23.94 -44.75 -3.73
C VAL A 641 -24.60 -45.66 -2.72
N SER A 642 -25.95 -45.75 -2.78
CA SER A 642 -26.74 -46.68 -1.97
C SER A 642 -27.42 -47.69 -2.90
N GLY A 643 -26.89 -48.92 -2.92
CA GLY A 643 -27.20 -49.85 -4.00
C GLY A 643 -26.62 -49.32 -5.33
N ASP A 644 -27.42 -49.36 -6.39
CA ASP A 644 -27.03 -48.82 -7.71
C ASP A 644 -27.53 -47.38 -7.94
N VAL A 645 -27.94 -46.67 -6.86
CA VAL A 645 -28.50 -45.33 -6.95
C VAL A 645 -27.55 -44.30 -6.31
N ILE A 646 -27.26 -43.21 -7.05
CA ILE A 646 -26.58 -42.05 -6.50
C ILE A 646 -27.54 -41.29 -5.60
N VAL A 647 -27.17 -41.14 -4.34
CA VAL A 647 -27.92 -40.37 -3.33
C VAL A 647 -27.13 -39.16 -2.84
N ASN A 648 -27.88 -38.09 -2.54
CA ASN A 648 -27.26 -36.93 -1.87
C ASN A 648 -27.00 -37.29 -0.41
N ALA A 649 -25.78 -37.13 0.03
CA ALA A 649 -25.35 -37.31 1.42
C ALA A 649 -24.76 -36.01 1.96
N VAL A 650 -24.60 -35.94 3.26
CA VAL A 650 -24.01 -34.79 3.95
C VAL A 650 -22.77 -35.24 4.71
N GLN A 651 -21.63 -34.64 4.42
CA GLN A 651 -20.37 -34.91 5.10
C GLN A 651 -19.95 -33.73 5.99
N LEU A 652 -19.55 -34.02 7.21
CA LEU A 652 -18.92 -33.07 8.09
C LEU A 652 -17.55 -32.68 7.53
N THR A 653 -17.31 -31.40 7.27
CA THR A 653 -16.05 -30.88 6.70
C THR A 653 -15.22 -30.06 7.68
N ALA A 654 -15.86 -29.53 8.74
CA ALA A 654 -15.16 -28.85 9.82
C ALA A 654 -15.87 -29.07 11.15
N ILE A 655 -15.11 -29.29 12.20
CA ILE A 655 -15.60 -29.42 13.57
C ILE A 655 -15.59 -28.04 14.22
N ASN A 656 -16.66 -27.69 14.94
CA ASN A 656 -16.77 -26.47 15.72
C ASN A 656 -15.64 -26.32 16.76
N ASN A 657 -15.27 -25.08 17.05
CA ASN A 657 -14.39 -24.75 18.17
C ASN A 657 -15.03 -23.66 19.07
N PRO A 658 -15.68 -24.05 20.18
CA PRO A 658 -16.33 -23.10 21.08
C PRO A 658 -15.35 -22.22 21.85
N ASN A 659 -14.06 -22.54 21.82
CA ASN A 659 -12.99 -21.80 22.52
C ASN A 659 -12.21 -20.84 21.60
N LEU A 660 -12.69 -20.64 20.37
CA LEU A 660 -12.04 -19.78 19.43
C LEU A 660 -12.14 -18.31 19.86
N LYS A 661 -11.01 -17.66 20.05
CA LYS A 661 -10.88 -16.30 20.56
C LYS A 661 -9.94 -15.43 19.70
N TRP A 662 -9.84 -14.16 20.05
CA TRP A 662 -9.00 -13.17 19.41
C TRP A 662 -7.51 -13.51 19.46
N GLU A 663 -6.79 -13.31 18.35
CA GLU A 663 -5.34 -13.11 18.43
C GLU A 663 -5.09 -11.76 19.10
N THR A 664 -4.12 -11.68 19.99
CA THR A 664 -3.80 -10.45 20.70
C THR A 664 -2.32 -10.12 20.59
N SER A 665 -2.02 -8.94 20.05
CA SER A 665 -0.67 -8.40 19.92
C SER A 665 -0.39 -7.40 21.04
N TYR A 666 0.65 -7.65 21.83
CA TYR A 666 1.19 -6.75 22.85
C TYR A 666 2.43 -6.08 22.31
N GLN A 667 2.41 -4.75 22.24
CA GLN A 667 3.49 -3.97 21.65
C GLN A 667 4.09 -2.99 22.66
N GLN A 668 5.42 -2.91 22.67
CA GLN A 668 6.23 -1.88 23.31
C GLN A 668 6.89 -1.06 22.21
N ASP A 669 6.96 0.25 22.42
CA ASP A 669 7.62 1.16 21.48
C ASP A 669 8.37 2.25 22.25
N TYR A 670 9.60 2.56 21.84
CA TYR A 670 10.44 3.62 22.38
C TYR A 670 10.97 4.45 21.24
N GLY A 671 10.73 5.75 21.27
CA GLY A 671 11.07 6.65 20.16
C GLY A 671 11.75 7.94 20.60
N ILE A 672 12.56 8.46 19.68
CA ILE A 672 13.26 9.76 19.81
C ILE A 672 12.98 10.56 18.54
N ASP A 673 12.47 11.79 18.69
CA ASP A 673 12.36 12.76 17.61
C ASP A 673 13.33 13.91 17.89
N LEU A 674 14.35 14.07 17.03
CA LEU A 674 15.41 15.08 17.19
C LEU A 674 15.38 16.02 15.98
N GLY A 675 15.29 17.32 16.25
CA GLY A 675 15.46 18.40 15.26
C GLY A 675 16.67 19.25 15.59
N LEU A 676 17.52 19.49 14.61
CA LEU A 676 18.73 20.30 14.77
C LEU A 676 18.73 21.48 13.79
N PHE A 677 19.33 22.63 14.22
CA PHE A 677 19.56 23.82 13.39
C PHE A 677 18.27 24.32 12.72
N ASP A 678 17.26 24.69 13.51
CA ASP A 678 15.92 25.10 13.04
C ASP A 678 15.24 23.99 12.18
N ASN A 679 15.35 22.73 12.61
CA ASN A 679 14.86 21.54 11.90
C ASN A 679 15.45 21.37 10.49
N ARG A 680 16.67 21.88 10.23
CA ARG A 680 17.39 21.56 8.98
C ARG A 680 17.76 20.09 8.91
N ILE A 681 17.99 19.46 10.05
CA ILE A 681 18.18 18.02 10.20
C ILE A 681 17.12 17.54 11.17
N SER A 682 16.28 16.60 10.74
CA SER A 682 15.29 15.94 11.57
C SER A 682 15.54 14.44 11.56
N VAL A 683 15.67 13.86 12.74
CA VAL A 683 15.93 12.43 12.95
C VAL A 683 14.80 11.86 13.78
N THR A 684 14.21 10.76 13.31
CA THR A 684 13.25 9.94 14.08
C THR A 684 13.84 8.55 14.21
N ALA A 685 13.98 8.05 15.44
CA ALA A 685 14.47 6.71 15.70
C ALA A 685 13.49 6.00 16.64
N ASP A 686 13.09 4.78 16.26
CA ASP A 686 12.17 3.95 17.04
C ASP A 686 12.77 2.55 17.26
N TYR A 687 12.54 1.98 18.44
CA TYR A 687 12.75 0.57 18.75
C TYR A 687 11.44 -0.01 19.24
N TYR A 688 11.05 -1.15 18.65
CA TYR A 688 9.81 -1.81 19.02
C TYR A 688 9.97 -3.31 19.26
N LYS A 689 9.05 -3.84 20.05
CA LYS A 689 8.88 -5.28 20.27
C LYS A 689 7.39 -5.60 20.38
N THR A 690 6.93 -6.52 19.52
CA THR A 690 5.55 -7.00 19.47
C THR A 690 5.54 -8.50 19.72
N ILE A 691 4.69 -8.96 20.64
CA ILE A 691 4.42 -10.39 20.88
C ILE A 691 2.95 -10.62 20.59
N THR A 692 2.65 -11.42 19.57
CA THR A 692 1.29 -11.87 19.28
C THR A 692 1.07 -13.24 19.91
N LYS A 693 0.05 -13.33 20.75
CA LYS A 693 -0.38 -14.55 21.43
C LYS A 693 -1.68 -15.07 20.87
N ASP A 694 -1.96 -16.34 21.16
CA ASP A 694 -3.18 -16.99 20.75
C ASP A 694 -3.38 -16.99 19.23
N LEU A 695 -2.31 -17.22 18.47
CA LEU A 695 -2.34 -17.26 17.02
C LEU A 695 -3.35 -18.29 16.52
N LEU A 696 -4.15 -17.89 15.56
CA LEU A 696 -5.12 -18.75 14.87
C LEU A 696 -4.40 -19.70 13.92
N PHE A 697 -4.61 -20.99 14.13
CA PHE A 697 -3.90 -22.02 13.40
C PHE A 697 -4.79 -23.22 13.11
N ASN A 698 -4.72 -23.76 11.89
CA ASN A 698 -5.36 -25.01 11.50
C ASN A 698 -4.54 -26.19 12.01
N ARG A 699 -4.83 -26.64 13.23
CA ARG A 699 -4.16 -27.77 13.84
C ARG A 699 -4.58 -29.06 13.13
N PRO A 700 -3.63 -29.84 12.57
CA PRO A 700 -3.94 -31.15 12.00
C PRO A 700 -4.56 -32.08 13.06
N LEU A 701 -5.58 -32.83 12.66
CA LEU A 701 -6.23 -33.82 13.51
C LEU A 701 -5.82 -35.23 13.08
N PRO A 702 -5.85 -36.21 14.01
CA PRO A 702 -5.63 -37.62 13.65
C PRO A 702 -6.62 -38.06 12.57
N GLY A 703 -6.15 -38.82 11.55
CA GLY A 703 -6.99 -39.29 10.43
C GLY A 703 -8.26 -40.03 10.83
N ILE A 704 -8.27 -40.69 12.01
CA ILE A 704 -9.45 -41.37 12.56
C ILE A 704 -10.63 -40.41 12.84
N SER A 705 -10.36 -39.10 12.98
CA SER A 705 -11.44 -38.10 13.17
C SER A 705 -12.28 -37.88 11.91
N GLY A 706 -11.80 -38.30 10.73
CA GLY A 706 -12.43 -38.02 9.45
C GLY A 706 -12.33 -36.56 9.01
N ILE A 707 -11.69 -35.68 9.81
CA ILE A 707 -11.50 -34.25 9.56
C ILE A 707 -10.00 -33.95 9.56
N ALA A 708 -9.53 -33.26 8.52
CA ALA A 708 -8.10 -33.01 8.33
C ALA A 708 -7.52 -32.03 9.39
N SER A 709 -8.29 -31.00 9.79
CA SER A 709 -7.79 -29.98 10.73
C SER A 709 -8.93 -29.27 11.46
N GLN A 710 -8.62 -28.62 12.57
CA GLN A 710 -9.50 -27.72 13.31
C GLN A 710 -8.80 -26.41 13.59
N LEU A 711 -9.49 -25.29 13.38
CA LEU A 711 -8.98 -23.96 13.71
C LEU A 711 -8.93 -23.79 15.23
N GLN A 712 -7.74 -23.49 15.76
CA GLN A 712 -7.49 -23.33 17.20
C GLN A 712 -6.57 -22.12 17.47
N ASN A 713 -6.67 -21.55 18.67
CA ASN A 713 -5.74 -20.52 19.16
C ASN A 713 -4.51 -21.20 19.79
N VAL A 714 -3.48 -21.41 18.99
CA VAL A 714 -2.23 -22.06 19.40
C VAL A 714 -1.05 -21.35 18.78
N GLY A 715 -0.06 -21.00 19.58
CA GLY A 715 1.15 -20.39 19.08
C GLY A 715 1.36 -18.94 19.52
N GLU A 716 2.61 -18.53 19.46
CA GLU A 716 3.06 -17.17 19.75
C GLU A 716 4.15 -16.77 18.77
N LEU A 717 4.12 -15.49 18.36
CA LEU A 717 5.03 -14.89 17.38
C LEU A 717 5.63 -13.60 17.97
N GLU A 718 6.92 -13.41 17.80
CA GLU A 718 7.65 -12.18 18.14
C GLU A 718 8.05 -11.45 16.86
N ASN A 719 7.82 -10.14 16.80
CA ASN A 719 8.45 -9.19 15.88
C ASN A 719 9.19 -8.15 16.72
N LYS A 720 10.45 -7.90 16.41
CA LYS A 720 11.23 -6.84 17.05
C LYS A 720 12.13 -6.17 16.02
N GLY A 721 12.33 -4.89 16.18
CA GLY A 721 13.12 -4.15 15.22
C GLY A 721 13.41 -2.72 15.63
N TRP A 722 14.14 -2.06 14.73
CA TRP A 722 14.44 -0.64 14.85
C TRP A 722 14.16 0.06 13.52
N GLU A 723 13.85 1.33 13.60
CA GLU A 723 13.54 2.21 12.49
C GLU A 723 14.32 3.51 12.65
N LEU A 724 14.84 4.04 11.55
CA LEU A 724 15.54 5.32 11.50
C LEU A 724 15.05 6.10 10.28
N GLY A 725 14.58 7.32 10.51
CA GLY A 725 14.26 8.29 9.48
C GLY A 725 15.11 9.54 9.63
N ILE A 726 15.69 10.03 8.56
CA ILE A 726 16.52 11.25 8.54
C ILE A 726 16.03 12.14 7.40
N ASN A 727 15.58 13.35 7.75
CA ASN A 727 15.21 14.37 6.79
C ASN A 727 16.19 15.54 6.92
N THR A 728 16.79 15.96 5.81
CA THR A 728 17.75 17.07 5.82
C THR A 728 17.38 18.10 4.74
N LYS A 729 17.53 19.38 5.09
CA LYS A 729 17.55 20.51 4.16
C LYS A 729 19.00 20.88 3.95
N ASN A 730 19.67 20.21 2.99
CA ASN A 730 21.11 20.32 2.79
C ASN A 730 21.50 21.72 2.32
N PHE A 731 20.70 22.29 1.41
CA PHE A 731 20.89 23.65 0.93
C PHE A 731 19.56 24.39 0.81
N ILE A 732 19.48 25.61 1.31
CA ILE A 732 18.31 26.50 1.27
C ILE A 732 18.76 27.83 0.71
N GLY A 733 18.75 27.99 -0.60
CA GLY A 733 19.06 29.24 -1.30
C GLY A 733 17.80 29.80 -1.99
N ALA A 734 17.90 31.03 -2.50
CA ALA A 734 16.80 31.67 -3.24
C ALA A 734 16.51 30.95 -4.56
N ASP A 735 17.57 30.58 -5.29
CA ASP A 735 17.47 29.93 -6.61
C ASP A 735 17.67 28.42 -6.55
N PHE A 736 18.33 27.90 -5.53
CA PHE A 736 18.65 26.48 -5.41
C PHE A 736 18.28 25.94 -4.03
N THR A 737 17.58 24.81 -4.02
CA THR A 737 17.31 24.04 -2.82
C THR A 737 17.68 22.57 -3.02
N TRP A 738 18.15 21.94 -1.95
CA TRP A 738 18.41 20.50 -1.92
C TRP A 738 17.98 19.92 -0.59
N SER A 739 17.10 18.92 -0.65
CA SER A 739 16.67 18.14 0.52
C SER A 739 16.85 16.65 0.30
N THR A 740 17.12 15.94 1.39
CA THR A 740 17.28 14.49 1.40
C THR A 740 16.34 13.87 2.44
N ASN A 741 15.65 12.81 2.05
CA ASN A 741 14.89 11.95 2.95
C ASN A 741 15.48 10.54 2.87
N PHE A 742 16.01 10.06 3.99
CA PHE A 742 16.55 8.71 4.13
C PHE A 742 15.76 7.97 5.21
N ASN A 743 15.41 6.73 4.92
CA ASN A 743 14.83 5.84 5.91
C ASN A 743 15.43 4.45 5.80
N ILE A 744 15.56 3.77 6.94
CA ILE A 744 16.03 2.40 7.04
C ILE A 744 15.34 1.72 8.21
N SER A 745 14.99 0.45 8.05
CA SER A 745 14.36 -0.34 9.10
C SER A 745 14.76 -1.80 9.03
N SER A 746 14.83 -2.41 10.21
CA SER A 746 15.07 -3.84 10.41
C SER A 746 13.93 -4.43 11.21
N ASN A 747 13.44 -5.60 10.79
CA ASN A 747 12.44 -6.38 11.54
C ASN A 747 12.90 -7.84 11.63
N LYS A 748 13.01 -8.37 12.84
CA LYS A 748 13.30 -9.78 13.08
C LYS A 748 12.05 -10.47 13.60
N ASN A 749 11.57 -11.43 12.82
CA ASN A 749 10.42 -12.26 13.14
C ASN A 749 10.89 -13.59 13.75
N LYS A 750 10.17 -14.10 14.75
CA LYS A 750 10.50 -15.36 15.43
C LYS A 750 9.27 -16.05 15.99
N ILE A 751 9.08 -17.31 15.66
CA ILE A 751 8.06 -18.17 16.27
C ILE A 751 8.52 -18.54 17.70
N LEU A 752 7.72 -18.19 18.71
CA LEU A 752 7.99 -18.50 20.10
C LEU A 752 7.35 -19.80 20.55
N LYS A 753 6.16 -20.12 19.99
CA LYS A 753 5.39 -21.30 20.37
C LYS A 753 4.54 -21.80 19.19
N LEU A 754 4.41 -23.12 19.07
CA LEU A 754 3.49 -23.82 18.15
C LEU A 754 2.66 -24.86 18.91
N ALA A 755 1.63 -25.39 18.25
CA ALA A 755 0.84 -26.51 18.77
C ALA A 755 1.75 -27.69 19.11
N ASP A 756 1.67 -28.18 20.33
CA ASP A 756 2.48 -29.28 20.86
C ASP A 756 4.01 -29.09 20.70
N ASN A 757 4.48 -27.85 20.40
CA ASN A 757 5.87 -27.51 20.05
C ASN A 757 6.44 -28.34 18.91
N LYS A 758 5.58 -28.86 18.03
CA LYS A 758 5.98 -29.63 16.87
C LYS A 758 6.17 -28.72 15.65
N ASP A 759 7.14 -29.07 14.83
CA ASP A 759 7.34 -28.47 13.53
C ASP A 759 6.12 -28.68 12.65
N LEU A 760 5.80 -27.68 11.84
CA LEU A 760 4.76 -27.76 10.84
C LEU A 760 5.37 -27.53 9.47
N LEU A 761 5.23 -28.53 8.62
CA LEU A 761 5.63 -28.46 7.22
C LEU A 761 4.53 -27.85 6.38
N ILE A 762 4.89 -26.96 5.48
CA ILE A 762 3.97 -26.24 4.59
C ILE A 762 4.32 -26.56 3.15
N ASN A 763 3.33 -27.05 2.40
CA ASN A 763 3.43 -27.17 0.96
C ASN A 763 3.04 -25.86 0.30
N SER A 764 4.04 -25.12 -0.17
CA SER A 764 3.88 -23.88 -0.93
C SER A 764 4.30 -24.04 -2.40
N ALA A 765 4.62 -25.24 -2.83
CA ALA A 765 5.00 -25.51 -4.21
C ALA A 765 3.79 -25.45 -5.15
N PRO A 766 3.96 -25.09 -6.44
CA PRO A 766 2.92 -25.20 -7.44
C PRO A 766 2.38 -26.63 -7.54
N GLY A 767 1.08 -26.80 -7.78
CA GLY A 767 0.42 -28.12 -7.70
C GLY A 767 0.91 -29.19 -8.67
N HIS A 768 1.62 -28.82 -9.74
CA HIS A 768 2.25 -29.77 -10.68
C HIS A 768 3.67 -30.22 -10.23
N PHE A 769 4.28 -29.54 -9.25
CA PHE A 769 5.39 -30.14 -8.51
C PHE A 769 4.86 -31.29 -7.67
N LEU A 770 5.71 -32.23 -7.33
CA LEU A 770 5.37 -33.26 -6.36
C LEU A 770 4.80 -32.57 -5.11
N ALA A 771 3.74 -33.13 -4.52
CA ALA A 771 3.17 -32.65 -3.26
C ALA A 771 4.23 -32.77 -2.15
N THR A 772 5.13 -31.78 -2.11
CA THR A 772 6.25 -31.78 -1.17
C THR A 772 6.28 -30.45 -0.43
N GLU A 773 6.63 -30.50 0.81
CA GLU A 773 6.77 -29.35 1.66
C GLU A 773 8.04 -28.58 1.27
N SER A 774 7.92 -27.25 1.22
CA SER A 774 9.02 -26.36 0.85
C SER A 774 9.34 -25.33 1.91
N GLN A 775 8.46 -25.17 2.90
CA GLN A 775 8.62 -24.26 4.02
C GLN A 775 8.29 -24.94 5.34
N ILE A 776 8.84 -24.40 6.43
CA ILE A 776 8.65 -24.94 7.77
C ILE A 776 8.31 -23.83 8.76
N LEU A 777 7.36 -24.11 9.64
CA LEU A 777 7.19 -23.36 10.89
C LEU A 777 7.86 -24.14 12.01
N ARG A 778 8.87 -23.55 12.62
CA ARG A 778 9.66 -24.14 13.71
C ARG A 778 9.88 -23.14 14.82
N VAL A 779 9.71 -23.57 16.08
CA VAL A 779 10.00 -22.73 17.24
C VAL A 779 11.44 -22.23 17.18
N GLY A 780 11.63 -20.93 17.39
CA GLY A 780 12.94 -20.29 17.33
C GLY A 780 13.34 -19.76 15.95
N GLN A 781 12.58 -20.08 14.87
CA GLN A 781 12.85 -19.70 13.49
C GLN A 781 11.85 -18.64 12.99
N PRO A 782 12.20 -17.86 11.95
CA PRO A 782 11.26 -16.94 11.32
C PRO A 782 10.18 -17.66 10.52
N VAL A 783 9.04 -17.01 10.36
CA VAL A 783 7.96 -17.49 9.48
C VAL A 783 8.44 -17.48 8.03
N GLY A 784 8.08 -18.52 7.27
CA GLY A 784 8.42 -18.66 5.85
C GLY A 784 9.79 -19.28 5.58
N SER A 785 10.50 -19.76 6.59
CA SER A 785 11.80 -20.44 6.42
C SER A 785 11.70 -21.57 5.40
N PHE A 786 12.61 -21.61 4.42
CA PHE A 786 12.68 -22.67 3.39
C PHE A 786 13.23 -23.95 3.99
N PHE A 787 12.64 -25.09 3.58
CA PHE A 787 12.96 -26.39 4.13
C PHE A 787 13.21 -27.40 3.02
N GLY A 788 14.40 -28.03 3.01
CA GLY A 788 14.80 -28.95 1.96
C GLY A 788 16.16 -29.56 2.21
N PHE A 789 16.70 -30.19 1.18
CA PHE A 789 18.03 -30.81 1.21
C PHE A 789 19.12 -29.77 0.94
N VAL A 790 20.29 -29.98 1.55
CA VAL A 790 21.47 -29.15 1.27
C VAL A 790 22.20 -29.75 0.08
N TYR A 791 22.25 -29.04 -1.04
CA TYR A 791 23.02 -29.37 -2.22
C TYR A 791 24.51 -29.21 -1.91
N ASP A 792 25.32 -30.26 -2.17
CA ASP A 792 26.75 -30.34 -1.87
C ASP A 792 27.61 -30.49 -3.15
N GLY A 793 27.07 -30.06 -4.27
CA GLY A 793 27.77 -30.08 -5.56
C GLY A 793 27.47 -31.32 -6.40
N VAL A 794 28.42 -31.71 -7.21
CA VAL A 794 28.30 -32.76 -8.21
C VAL A 794 29.16 -33.95 -7.82
N ILE A 795 28.63 -35.19 -7.98
CA ILE A 795 29.37 -36.43 -7.74
C ILE A 795 30.50 -36.50 -8.74
N GLN A 796 31.75 -36.62 -8.26
CA GLN A 796 32.92 -36.76 -9.12
C GLN A 796 33.15 -38.20 -9.52
N GLN A 797 33.97 -38.44 -10.59
CA GLN A 797 34.27 -39.76 -11.04
C GLN A 797 35.06 -40.56 -9.98
N GLY A 798 34.52 -41.74 -9.57
CA GLY A 798 35.10 -42.54 -8.52
C GLY A 798 34.82 -42.11 -7.09
N GLU A 799 34.04 -41.06 -6.90
CA GLU A 799 33.61 -40.61 -5.58
C GLU A 799 32.61 -41.60 -4.96
N ALA A 800 32.76 -41.85 -3.66
CA ALA A 800 31.80 -42.67 -2.92
C ALA A 800 30.52 -41.89 -2.68
N VAL A 801 29.39 -42.49 -3.02
CA VAL A 801 28.07 -41.86 -2.88
C VAL A 801 27.39 -42.36 -1.62
N LEU A 802 26.78 -41.49 -0.86
CA LEU A 802 25.98 -41.84 0.33
C LEU A 802 24.83 -42.77 -0.05
N PRO A 803 24.60 -43.86 0.73
CA PRO A 803 23.40 -44.68 0.60
C PRO A 803 22.15 -43.82 0.65
N GLY A 804 21.23 -44.02 -0.28
CA GLY A 804 19.99 -43.23 -0.38
C GLY A 804 20.10 -41.92 -1.15
N ASN A 805 21.31 -41.52 -1.61
CA ASN A 805 21.44 -40.39 -2.53
C ASN A 805 20.62 -40.64 -3.80
N PHE A 806 19.92 -39.63 -4.28
CA PHE A 806 18.94 -39.78 -5.37
C PHE A 806 19.59 -40.11 -6.72
N GLU A 807 20.83 -39.72 -6.92
CA GLU A 807 21.66 -40.05 -8.09
C GLU A 807 22.96 -40.71 -7.64
N THR A 808 23.44 -41.70 -8.40
CA THR A 808 24.63 -42.50 -8.03
C THR A 808 25.71 -42.51 -9.12
N ILE A 809 25.48 -41.75 -10.20
CA ILE A 809 26.39 -41.63 -11.33
C ILE A 809 27.32 -40.43 -11.18
N ALA A 810 28.49 -40.46 -11.75
CA ALA A 810 29.34 -39.29 -11.88
C ALA A 810 28.60 -38.18 -12.64
N GLY A 811 28.73 -36.97 -12.17
CA GLY A 811 27.95 -35.83 -12.66
C GLY A 811 26.59 -35.69 -12.03
N GLY A 812 26.11 -36.63 -11.22
CA GLY A 812 24.82 -36.54 -10.54
C GLY A 812 24.82 -35.55 -9.38
N GLU A 813 23.64 -35.18 -8.89
CA GLU A 813 23.47 -34.29 -7.73
C GLU A 813 23.96 -34.99 -6.45
N LYS A 814 24.78 -34.31 -5.68
CA LYS A 814 25.26 -34.74 -4.36
C LYS A 814 24.58 -33.91 -3.27
N PHE A 815 24.14 -34.58 -2.22
CA PHE A 815 23.50 -33.96 -1.08
C PHE A 815 24.25 -34.27 0.23
N LYS A 816 24.18 -33.32 1.15
CA LYS A 816 24.82 -33.39 2.44
C LYS A 816 24.03 -34.29 3.39
N ASP A 817 24.72 -35.23 4.06
CA ASP A 817 24.24 -35.89 5.26
C ASP A 817 24.28 -34.88 6.42
N VAL A 818 23.10 -34.35 6.80
CA VAL A 818 23.00 -33.29 7.80
C VAL A 818 22.98 -33.84 9.22
N ASN A 819 22.43 -35.02 9.42
CA ASN A 819 22.33 -35.68 10.73
C ASN A 819 23.55 -36.55 11.06
N GLY A 820 24.41 -36.89 10.06
CA GLY A 820 25.65 -37.65 10.21
C GLY A 820 25.44 -39.15 10.42
N ASP A 821 24.29 -39.71 9.97
CA ASP A 821 23.98 -41.11 10.14
C ASP A 821 24.51 -42.02 9.00
N GLY A 822 25.20 -41.44 8.01
CA GLY A 822 25.84 -42.14 6.92
C GLY A 822 24.92 -42.54 5.78
N LYS A 823 23.71 -42.02 5.70
CA LYS A 823 22.75 -42.21 4.61
C LYS A 823 22.01 -40.92 4.33
N LEU A 824 21.37 -40.82 3.14
CA LEU A 824 20.51 -39.69 2.79
C LEU A 824 19.02 -40.10 2.88
N ASP A 825 18.27 -39.43 3.76
CA ASP A 825 16.81 -39.63 3.87
C ASP A 825 16.09 -38.36 4.23
N SER A 826 14.79 -38.44 4.59
CA SER A 826 13.98 -37.25 4.94
C SER A 826 14.48 -36.53 6.19
N ASN A 827 15.31 -37.15 7.03
CA ASN A 827 15.86 -36.54 8.25
C ASN A 827 17.04 -35.59 7.94
N ASP A 828 17.59 -35.64 6.70
CA ASP A 828 18.62 -34.71 6.22
C ASP A 828 18.03 -33.37 5.70
N LYS A 829 16.71 -33.25 5.64
CA LYS A 829 16.09 -31.97 5.34
C LYS A 829 16.31 -30.99 6.50
N THR A 830 16.71 -29.77 6.17
CA THR A 830 16.95 -28.70 7.15
C THR A 830 16.45 -27.36 6.60
N ILE A 831 16.60 -26.30 7.40
CA ILE A 831 16.34 -24.94 6.93
C ILE A 831 17.46 -24.54 5.97
N ILE A 832 17.08 -24.23 4.73
CA ILE A 832 17.99 -23.91 3.62
C ILE A 832 17.95 -22.42 3.21
N GLY A 833 17.08 -21.62 3.84
CA GLY A 833 17.02 -20.19 3.58
C GLY A 833 15.90 -19.47 4.33
N ASN A 834 15.92 -18.14 4.23
CA ASN A 834 15.01 -17.21 4.91
C ASN A 834 14.53 -16.09 3.96
N PRO A 835 13.23 -15.91 3.75
CA PRO A 835 12.70 -14.85 2.86
C PRO A 835 12.68 -13.44 3.48
N ASN A 836 12.88 -13.33 4.80
CA ASN A 836 12.76 -12.04 5.48
C ASN A 836 14.07 -11.25 5.36
N PRO A 837 14.03 -9.95 4.97
CA PRO A 837 15.23 -9.12 4.89
C PRO A 837 15.78 -8.78 6.28
N ASP A 838 17.09 -8.59 6.34
CA ASP A 838 17.76 -8.03 7.53
C ASP A 838 17.43 -6.54 7.69
N PHE A 839 17.40 -5.80 6.57
CA PHE A 839 16.94 -4.41 6.54
C PHE A 839 16.41 -4.01 5.16
N ILE A 840 15.52 -3.02 5.16
CA ILE A 840 15.03 -2.33 3.97
C ILE A 840 15.33 -0.84 4.11
N PHE A 841 15.60 -0.16 3.00
CA PHE A 841 15.91 1.28 3.02
C PHE A 841 15.36 2.01 1.81
N GLY A 842 15.20 3.33 1.98
CA GLY A 842 14.87 4.27 0.91
C GLY A 842 15.67 5.56 1.06
N LEU A 843 16.14 6.10 -0.06
CA LEU A 843 16.90 7.36 -0.12
C LEU A 843 16.33 8.23 -1.23
N ASN A 844 15.70 9.32 -0.85
CA ASN A 844 15.11 10.30 -1.77
C ASN A 844 15.89 11.62 -1.71
N ASN A 845 16.25 12.17 -2.87
CA ASN A 845 16.84 13.49 -3.00
C ASN A 845 15.96 14.35 -3.90
N ASP A 846 15.61 15.53 -3.42
CA ASP A 846 14.89 16.56 -4.14
C ASP A 846 15.78 17.79 -4.34
N PHE A 847 15.93 18.20 -5.59
CA PHE A 847 16.65 19.40 -6.00
C PHE A 847 15.68 20.34 -6.69
N THR A 848 15.77 21.62 -6.41
CA THR A 848 15.07 22.66 -7.17
C THR A 848 16.07 23.74 -7.55
N TYR A 849 16.13 24.07 -8.83
CA TYR A 849 16.92 25.19 -9.34
C TYR A 849 16.04 26.11 -10.18
N LYS A 850 15.65 27.26 -9.62
CA LYS A 850 14.67 28.16 -10.24
C LYS A 850 13.38 27.38 -10.60
N ASN A 851 13.09 27.29 -11.88
CA ASN A 851 11.90 26.65 -12.43
C ASN A 851 12.07 25.15 -12.74
N ILE A 852 13.27 24.58 -12.45
CA ILE A 852 13.58 23.16 -12.69
C ILE A 852 13.53 22.43 -11.35
N ASP A 853 12.84 21.30 -11.30
CA ASP A 853 12.86 20.36 -10.20
C ASP A 853 13.42 19.00 -10.65
N LEU A 854 14.23 18.36 -9.80
CA LEU A 854 14.80 17.03 -10.01
C LEU A 854 14.58 16.19 -8.77
N ASN A 855 14.00 15.01 -8.95
CA ASN A 855 13.82 14.00 -7.89
C ASN A 855 14.62 12.75 -8.26
N ILE A 856 15.38 12.21 -7.31
CA ILE A 856 16.12 10.95 -7.45
C ILE A 856 15.81 10.07 -6.24
N PHE A 857 15.28 8.88 -6.48
CA PHE A 857 14.86 7.96 -5.44
C PHE A 857 15.48 6.58 -5.61
N PHE A 858 16.19 6.12 -4.58
CA PHE A 858 16.74 4.78 -4.45
C PHE A 858 15.98 3.98 -3.40
N GLN A 859 15.88 2.69 -3.64
CA GLN A 859 15.28 1.73 -2.73
C GLN A 859 16.13 0.46 -2.70
N GLY A 860 16.16 -0.22 -1.56
CA GLY A 860 16.85 -1.49 -1.45
C GLY A 860 16.35 -2.39 -0.32
N SER A 861 16.71 -3.65 -0.44
CA SER A 861 16.49 -4.71 0.54
C SER A 861 17.76 -5.55 0.64
N GLU A 862 18.12 -5.97 1.83
CA GLU A 862 19.33 -6.76 2.09
C GLU A 862 19.01 -7.94 2.96
N GLY A 863 19.62 -9.12 2.63
CA GLY A 863 19.57 -10.34 3.43
C GLY A 863 18.39 -11.25 3.16
N ASN A 864 17.44 -10.86 2.30
CA ASN A 864 16.34 -11.73 1.91
C ASN A 864 16.74 -12.73 0.84
N GLN A 865 16.15 -13.92 0.92
CA GLN A 865 16.39 -15.00 -0.04
C GLN A 865 15.10 -15.40 -0.74
N ILE A 866 15.23 -15.93 -1.97
CA ILE A 866 14.12 -16.46 -2.77
C ILE A 866 14.39 -17.92 -3.12
N LEU A 867 13.38 -18.78 -2.91
CA LEU A 867 13.32 -20.12 -3.45
C LEU A 867 12.68 -20.06 -4.84
N ASN A 868 13.49 -20.31 -5.87
CA ASN A 868 13.09 -20.16 -7.25
C ASN A 868 12.62 -21.49 -7.86
N TYR A 869 11.30 -21.68 -7.92
CA TYR A 869 10.67 -22.84 -8.54
C TYR A 869 10.79 -22.83 -10.08
N THR A 870 10.86 -21.65 -10.71
CA THR A 870 11.01 -21.51 -12.16
C THR A 870 12.34 -22.13 -12.60
N LEU A 871 13.45 -21.74 -11.95
CA LEU A 871 14.77 -22.29 -12.25
C LEU A 871 14.87 -23.78 -11.88
N MET A 872 14.23 -24.21 -10.80
CA MET A 872 14.14 -25.63 -10.44
C MET A 872 13.43 -26.45 -11.52
N GLU A 873 12.38 -25.90 -12.11
CA GLU A 873 11.65 -26.55 -13.20
C GLU A 873 12.47 -26.62 -14.48
N LEU A 874 13.14 -25.53 -14.85
CA LEU A 874 14.02 -25.46 -16.01
C LEU A 874 15.25 -26.37 -15.89
N ALA A 875 15.70 -26.66 -14.67
CA ALA A 875 16.80 -27.60 -14.42
C ALA A 875 16.34 -29.08 -14.42
N SER A 876 15.03 -29.37 -14.60
CA SER A 876 14.51 -30.74 -14.55
C SER A 876 14.82 -31.61 -15.79
N GLY A 877 15.22 -30.99 -16.90
CA GLY A 877 15.49 -31.70 -18.17
C GLY A 877 14.22 -32.06 -18.96
N ASN A 878 13.02 -31.77 -18.47
CA ASN A 878 11.77 -32.14 -19.14
C ASN A 878 11.28 -31.10 -20.15
N ASN A 879 11.78 -29.89 -20.05
CA ASN A 879 11.31 -28.69 -20.76
C ASN A 879 12.51 -27.96 -21.37
N ASN A 880 12.33 -26.68 -21.79
CA ASN A 880 13.45 -25.79 -22.07
C ASN A 880 14.30 -25.61 -20.80
N ALA A 881 15.49 -25.11 -20.93
CA ALA A 881 16.43 -24.91 -19.83
C ALA A 881 17.08 -23.50 -19.91
N THR A 882 17.69 -23.07 -18.82
CA THR A 882 18.59 -21.91 -18.83
C THR A 882 19.93 -22.27 -19.49
N THR A 883 20.65 -21.26 -19.95
CA THR A 883 22.01 -21.42 -20.50
C THR A 883 23.02 -22.02 -19.50
N GLU A 884 22.70 -22.05 -18.19
CA GLU A 884 23.49 -22.72 -17.14
C GLU A 884 23.81 -24.17 -17.49
N VAL A 885 22.88 -24.90 -18.17
CA VAL A 885 23.07 -26.31 -18.52
C VAL A 885 24.19 -26.55 -19.56
N LEU A 886 24.66 -25.49 -20.23
CA LEU A 886 25.80 -25.56 -21.14
C LEU A 886 27.13 -25.75 -20.38
N ASP A 887 27.17 -25.37 -19.09
CA ASP A 887 28.29 -25.58 -18.18
C ASP A 887 28.13 -26.90 -17.34
N ALA A 888 27.23 -27.79 -17.76
CA ALA A 888 26.98 -29.06 -17.07
C ALA A 888 28.26 -29.90 -16.94
N TRP A 889 28.30 -30.67 -15.86
CA TRP A 889 29.39 -31.63 -15.63
C TRP A 889 29.53 -32.61 -16.79
N THR A 890 30.75 -32.78 -17.23
CA THR A 890 31.15 -33.83 -18.17
C THR A 890 32.52 -34.42 -17.72
N PRO A 891 32.99 -35.56 -18.24
CA PRO A 891 34.32 -36.07 -17.92
C PRO A 891 35.47 -35.10 -18.26
N THR A 892 35.21 -34.08 -19.09
CA THR A 892 36.17 -33.02 -19.47
C THR A 892 35.88 -31.69 -18.83
N ASN A 893 34.71 -31.51 -18.19
CA ASN A 893 34.31 -30.33 -17.42
C ASN A 893 33.91 -30.77 -16.01
N THR A 894 34.89 -31.03 -15.15
CA THR A 894 34.67 -31.57 -13.81
C THR A 894 34.61 -30.46 -12.74
N ASP A 895 35.09 -29.26 -13.06
CA ASP A 895 35.10 -28.07 -12.15
C ASP A 895 33.86 -27.21 -12.33
N THR A 896 32.71 -27.84 -12.11
CA THR A 896 31.39 -27.17 -12.18
C THR A 896 30.46 -27.65 -11.07
N ASN A 897 29.56 -26.82 -10.63
CA ASN A 897 28.47 -27.16 -9.71
C ASN A 897 27.15 -27.48 -10.44
N VAL A 898 27.15 -27.50 -11.77
CA VAL A 898 26.00 -27.83 -12.59
C VAL A 898 26.00 -29.35 -12.88
N PRO A 899 24.97 -30.08 -12.45
CA PRO A 899 24.93 -31.53 -12.67
C PRO A 899 24.92 -31.89 -14.16
N ILE A 900 25.33 -33.13 -14.48
CA ILE A 900 25.24 -33.68 -15.83
C ILE A 900 23.81 -33.52 -16.38
N ASN A 901 23.69 -33.24 -17.67
CA ASN A 901 22.38 -33.10 -18.31
C ASN A 901 21.59 -34.41 -18.23
N ALA A 902 20.40 -34.35 -17.64
CA ALA A 902 19.52 -35.52 -17.46
C ALA A 902 18.08 -35.05 -17.15
N ALA A 903 17.12 -35.93 -17.38
CA ALA A 903 15.79 -35.77 -16.82
C ALA A 903 15.79 -36.07 -15.31
N ARG A 904 15.32 -35.12 -14.46
CA ARG A 904 15.38 -35.23 -13.01
C ARG A 904 14.05 -35.01 -12.35
N THR A 905 13.85 -35.69 -11.23
CA THR A 905 12.74 -35.38 -10.33
C THR A 905 13.05 -34.08 -9.61
N LYS A 906 12.09 -33.12 -9.66
CA LYS A 906 12.18 -31.83 -8.97
C LYS A 906 12.25 -32.06 -7.45
N ARG A 907 13.17 -31.37 -6.75
CA ARG A 907 13.36 -31.48 -5.29
C ARG A 907 13.65 -30.10 -4.71
N ILE A 908 13.15 -29.89 -3.51
CA ILE A 908 13.45 -28.66 -2.77
C ILE A 908 14.86 -28.76 -2.20
N THR A 909 15.77 -27.94 -2.73
CA THR A 909 17.20 -27.98 -2.36
C THR A 909 17.77 -26.56 -2.26
N SER A 910 18.86 -26.41 -1.53
CA SER A 910 19.56 -25.13 -1.40
C SER A 910 20.14 -24.60 -2.72
N ARG A 911 20.28 -25.45 -3.77
CA ARG A 911 20.71 -25.03 -5.11
C ARG A 911 19.81 -23.95 -5.70
N PHE A 912 18.51 -23.96 -5.39
CA PHE A 912 17.51 -23.05 -5.92
C PHE A 912 17.09 -21.95 -4.94
N VAL A 913 17.87 -21.78 -3.86
CA VAL A 913 17.72 -20.68 -2.91
C VAL A 913 18.79 -19.63 -3.22
N TYR A 914 18.36 -18.45 -3.65
CA TYR A 914 19.24 -17.37 -4.10
C TYR A 914 19.15 -16.16 -3.18
N ASP A 915 20.27 -15.44 -3.06
CA ASP A 915 20.31 -14.11 -2.46
C ASP A 915 19.52 -13.14 -3.34
N ALA A 916 18.49 -12.53 -2.77
CA ALA A 916 17.61 -11.58 -3.43
C ALA A 916 17.82 -10.15 -2.91
N SER A 917 18.96 -9.89 -2.31
CA SER A 917 19.37 -8.53 -1.94
C SER A 917 19.48 -7.66 -3.20
N TYR A 918 19.04 -6.40 -3.10
CA TYR A 918 19.08 -5.49 -4.24
C TYR A 918 19.17 -4.01 -3.82
N ILE A 919 19.69 -3.22 -4.75
CA ILE A 919 19.58 -1.75 -4.77
C ILE A 919 18.98 -1.35 -6.11
N ARG A 920 17.91 -0.55 -6.08
CA ARG A 920 17.18 -0.10 -7.27
C ARG A 920 17.12 1.41 -7.37
N LEU A 921 17.45 1.97 -8.54
CA LEU A 921 17.09 3.34 -8.89
C LEU A 921 15.61 3.34 -9.27
N LYS A 922 14.78 3.63 -8.23
CA LYS A 922 13.32 3.47 -8.31
C LYS A 922 12.67 4.55 -9.15
N ASN A 923 13.15 5.80 -9.03
CA ASN A 923 12.62 6.93 -9.78
C ASN A 923 13.70 8.00 -10.02
N VAL A 924 13.70 8.55 -11.24
CA VAL A 924 14.35 9.80 -11.57
C VAL A 924 13.32 10.64 -12.31
N SER A 925 13.06 11.86 -11.86
CA SER A 925 12.08 12.76 -12.47
C SER A 925 12.68 14.16 -12.58
N ILE A 926 12.61 14.76 -13.76
CA ILE A 926 12.98 16.14 -14.01
C ILE A 926 11.75 16.91 -14.51
N GLY A 927 11.44 18.03 -13.89
CA GLY A 927 10.32 18.90 -14.22
C GLY A 927 10.76 20.31 -14.53
N TYR A 928 10.01 20.99 -15.40
CA TYR A 928 10.16 22.41 -15.71
C TYR A 928 8.81 23.10 -15.58
N SER A 929 8.75 24.13 -14.74
CA SER A 929 7.58 25.02 -14.58
C SER A 929 7.78 26.27 -15.42
N LEU A 930 6.79 26.66 -16.22
CA LEU A 930 6.85 27.90 -16.99
C LEU A 930 6.84 29.12 -16.06
N ASP A 931 7.50 30.19 -16.50
CA ASP A 931 7.50 31.47 -15.79
C ASP A 931 6.09 32.05 -15.63
N ASP A 932 5.79 32.61 -14.47
CA ASP A 932 4.46 33.18 -14.13
C ASP A 932 4.02 34.27 -15.11
N ASN A 933 4.98 35.07 -15.65
CA ASN A 933 4.72 36.07 -16.66
C ASN A 933 4.24 35.48 -18.01
N VAL A 934 4.65 34.28 -18.34
CA VAL A 934 4.21 33.55 -19.53
C VAL A 934 2.86 32.89 -19.28
N VAL A 935 2.72 32.22 -18.14
CA VAL A 935 1.54 31.45 -17.76
C VAL A 935 0.31 32.39 -17.61
N SER A 936 0.47 33.57 -17.01
CA SER A 936 -0.61 34.53 -16.81
C SER A 936 -1.16 35.11 -18.12
N LYS A 937 -0.30 35.23 -19.17
CA LYS A 937 -0.72 35.72 -20.51
C LYS A 937 -1.67 34.74 -21.22
N ILE A 938 -1.59 33.45 -20.89
CA ILE A 938 -2.46 32.41 -21.47
C ILE A 938 -3.63 32.04 -20.54
N GLY A 939 -3.84 32.82 -19.46
CA GLY A 939 -4.97 32.65 -18.53
C GLY A 939 -4.82 31.46 -17.59
N LEU A 940 -3.60 30.96 -17.40
CA LEU A 940 -3.28 29.87 -16.47
C LEU A 940 -2.55 30.42 -15.25
N SER A 941 -2.59 29.68 -14.14
CA SER A 941 -1.85 30.01 -12.91
C SER A 941 -0.55 29.20 -12.78
N LYS A 942 -0.49 28.00 -13.38
CA LYS A 942 0.73 27.17 -13.40
C LYS A 942 0.71 26.21 -14.58
N VAL A 943 1.89 26.03 -15.20
CA VAL A 943 2.16 25.00 -16.21
C VAL A 943 3.45 24.31 -15.88
N ARG A 944 3.45 22.99 -15.71
CA ARG A 944 4.64 22.19 -15.48
C ARG A 944 4.68 21.00 -16.44
N PHE A 945 5.80 20.82 -17.11
CA PHE A 945 6.13 19.62 -17.90
C PHE A 945 7.14 18.79 -17.11
N TYR A 946 7.09 17.45 -17.28
CA TYR A 946 8.08 16.59 -16.65
C TYR A 946 8.33 15.32 -17.47
N ILE A 947 9.53 14.79 -17.27
CA ILE A 947 9.94 13.46 -17.75
C ILE A 947 10.37 12.68 -16.52
N SER A 948 9.97 11.40 -16.45
CA SER A 948 10.45 10.50 -15.40
C SER A 948 10.80 9.12 -15.93
N ALA A 949 11.73 8.46 -15.26
CA ALA A 949 12.10 7.07 -15.50
C ALA A 949 11.99 6.29 -14.19
N GLN A 950 11.34 5.12 -14.25
CA GLN A 950 11.15 4.25 -13.09
C GLN A 950 11.84 2.91 -13.30
N ASN A 951 12.36 2.32 -12.21
CA ASN A 951 13.07 1.05 -12.18
C ASN A 951 14.20 1.01 -13.23
N LEU A 952 14.95 2.14 -13.37
CA LEU A 952 15.90 2.36 -14.46
C LEU A 952 16.99 1.29 -14.46
N TRP A 953 17.48 0.92 -13.28
CA TRP A 953 18.37 -0.23 -13.09
C TRP A 953 18.22 -0.82 -11.68
N THR A 954 18.56 -2.11 -11.57
CA THR A 954 18.60 -2.86 -10.32
C THR A 954 19.92 -3.60 -10.24
N ILE A 955 20.64 -3.40 -9.15
CA ILE A 955 21.84 -4.19 -8.82
C ILE A 955 21.39 -5.30 -7.91
N THR A 956 21.57 -6.56 -8.34
CA THR A 956 21.22 -7.76 -7.59
C THR A 956 22.03 -8.94 -8.07
N LYS A 957 22.15 -9.97 -7.22
CA LYS A 957 22.72 -11.29 -7.59
C LYS A 957 21.62 -12.30 -7.94
N TYR A 958 20.35 -11.91 -7.82
CA TYR A 958 19.23 -12.79 -8.10
C TYR A 958 19.14 -13.10 -9.60
N PRO A 959 19.15 -14.36 -10.03
CA PRO A 959 19.15 -14.73 -11.45
C PRO A 959 17.75 -14.72 -12.10
N GLY A 960 16.68 -14.56 -11.32
CA GLY A 960 15.31 -14.47 -11.81
C GLY A 960 14.98 -13.09 -12.41
N SER A 961 13.72 -12.91 -12.81
CA SER A 961 13.26 -11.68 -13.47
C SER A 961 13.26 -10.46 -12.55
N ASP A 962 13.01 -10.63 -11.24
CA ASP A 962 13.00 -9.57 -10.24
C ASP A 962 13.19 -10.09 -8.82
N PRO A 963 14.06 -9.46 -7.98
CA PRO A 963 14.27 -9.86 -6.58
C PRO A 963 13.11 -9.52 -5.63
N GLU A 964 12.07 -8.82 -6.09
CA GLU A 964 10.86 -8.47 -5.31
C GLU A 964 9.66 -9.38 -5.61
N VAL A 965 9.82 -10.41 -6.45
CA VAL A 965 8.73 -11.33 -6.78
C VAL A 965 8.28 -12.14 -5.57
N ASN A 966 6.99 -12.47 -5.56
CA ASN A 966 6.43 -13.41 -4.61
C ASN A 966 5.28 -14.17 -5.25
N TYR A 967 5.45 -15.47 -5.45
CA TYR A 967 4.40 -16.35 -5.95
C TYR A 967 3.29 -16.51 -4.91
N LEU A 968 2.06 -16.17 -5.30
CA LEU A 968 0.88 -16.44 -4.50
C LEU A 968 0.15 -17.65 -5.07
N ASN A 969 0.02 -18.69 -4.27
CA ASN A 969 -0.97 -19.70 -4.57
C ASN A 969 -2.36 -19.07 -4.41
N ASP A 970 -3.16 -19.03 -5.47
CA ASP A 970 -4.45 -18.31 -5.57
C ASP A 970 -5.44 -18.60 -4.43
N ASN A 971 -5.29 -19.73 -3.75
CA ASN A 971 -6.23 -20.18 -2.75
C ASN A 971 -5.97 -19.64 -1.33
N ASN A 972 -4.89 -18.87 -1.09
CA ASN A 972 -4.56 -18.44 0.27
C ASN A 972 -3.98 -17.01 0.33
N SER A 973 -4.75 -16.02 -0.13
CA SER A 973 -4.40 -14.60 -0.06
C SER A 973 -4.13 -14.09 1.38
N ARG A 974 -4.51 -14.86 2.39
CA ARG A 974 -4.33 -14.54 3.81
C ARG A 974 -3.07 -15.15 4.42
N SER A 975 -2.42 -16.12 3.76
CA SER A 975 -1.23 -16.77 4.32
C SER A 975 -0.02 -15.82 4.34
N ASN A 976 0.54 -15.60 5.52
CA ASN A 976 1.81 -14.91 5.71
C ASN A 976 3.01 -15.84 5.55
N THR A 977 2.78 -17.11 5.24
CA THR A 977 3.84 -18.13 5.12
C THR A 977 4.44 -18.21 3.73
N ASN A 978 3.69 -17.83 2.68
CA ASN A 978 4.15 -17.89 1.29
C ASN A 978 4.99 -16.65 0.96
N LEU A 979 6.19 -16.58 1.49
CA LEU A 979 7.14 -15.49 1.27
C LEU A 979 8.35 -15.98 0.50
N GLY A 980 8.91 -15.12 -0.37
CA GLY A 980 10.16 -15.38 -1.06
C GLY A 980 10.09 -16.56 -2.04
N LEU A 981 8.96 -16.74 -2.73
CA LEU A 981 8.76 -17.80 -3.72
C LEU A 981 8.67 -17.19 -5.12
N ASP A 982 9.34 -17.76 -6.11
CA ASP A 982 9.26 -17.33 -7.51
C ASP A 982 8.85 -18.49 -8.42
N TYR A 983 7.70 -18.34 -9.10
CA TYR A 983 7.24 -19.26 -10.14
C TYR A 983 6.49 -18.53 -11.23
N GLY A 984 7.09 -18.40 -12.42
CA GLY A 984 6.48 -17.78 -13.59
C GLY A 984 5.92 -16.38 -13.30
N SER A 985 6.61 -15.60 -12.46
CA SER A 985 6.17 -14.31 -12.04
C SER A 985 6.14 -13.31 -13.20
N TYR A 986 5.18 -12.38 -13.20
CA TYR A 986 5.12 -11.33 -14.19
C TYR A 986 6.39 -10.45 -14.09
N PRO A 987 7.05 -10.12 -15.21
CA PRO A 987 8.32 -9.42 -15.16
C PRO A 987 8.16 -7.99 -14.63
N ASN A 988 9.19 -7.51 -13.95
CA ASN A 988 9.29 -6.09 -13.61
C ASN A 988 9.53 -5.26 -14.86
N VAL A 989 9.04 -4.01 -14.84
CA VAL A 989 9.06 -3.13 -15.99
C VAL A 989 9.89 -1.87 -15.71
N ARG A 990 10.64 -1.46 -16.71
CA ARG A 990 11.21 -0.12 -16.82
C ARG A 990 10.16 0.78 -17.47
N THR A 991 9.93 1.94 -16.89
CA THR A 991 8.88 2.85 -17.38
C THR A 991 9.46 4.23 -17.64
N PHE A 992 9.25 4.77 -18.84
CA PHE A 992 9.56 6.15 -19.19
C PHE A 992 8.25 6.91 -19.36
N THR A 993 8.14 8.05 -18.68
CA THR A 993 6.93 8.87 -18.65
C THR A 993 7.22 10.28 -19.12
N PHE A 994 6.33 10.81 -19.95
CA PHE A 994 6.19 12.23 -20.21
C PHE A 994 4.83 12.70 -19.67
N GLY A 995 4.81 13.85 -19.00
CA GLY A 995 3.57 14.38 -18.46
C GLY A 995 3.57 15.90 -18.32
N PHE A 996 2.37 16.45 -18.16
CA PHE A 996 2.17 17.86 -17.91
C PHE A 996 1.02 18.12 -16.94
N ASN A 997 1.14 19.20 -16.18
CA ASN A 997 0.12 19.66 -15.23
C ASN A 997 -0.22 21.11 -15.53
N LEU A 998 -1.51 21.40 -15.65
CA LEU A 998 -2.06 22.74 -15.90
C LEU A 998 -2.92 23.13 -14.69
N LYS A 999 -2.80 24.38 -14.26
CA LYS A 999 -3.66 24.96 -13.23
C LYS A 999 -4.21 26.28 -13.74
N PHE A 1000 -5.55 26.37 -13.67
CA PHE A 1000 -6.31 27.54 -14.08
C PHE A 1000 -6.67 28.39 -12.90
#